data_25daa4ab2e71d7f91a515f3e0ca911fc
#
_entry.id   25daa4ab2e71d7f91a515f3e0ca911fc
#
_cell.length_a   1.000
_cell.length_b   1.000
_cell.length_c   1.000
_cell.angle_alpha   90.00
_cell.angle_beta   90.00
_cell.angle_gamma   90.00
#
_symmetry.space_group_name_H-M   'P 1'
#
loop_
_entity.id
_entity.type
_entity.pdbx_description
1 polymer ?
#
loop_
_entity_poly.entity_id
_entity_poly.type
_entity_poly.pdbx_seq_one_letter_code
_entity_poly.pdbx_strand_id
1 'polypeptide(L)'
;MGSILYLAIGVLFGFAVCETLFPNFKTVGAKTFDGRDLSLASYFIRIPAWVLAGVIPLTWVTYLSAYVIKTTFGADYPLFAANIVSVLLVGGVTALLLMTLWKKRRNTEKEVMADRKVVLWEIAFFTVLLVFFTELMFYTFRVTDGTVRIGYSVFSDFAPHMGMIRSFSFGNNFPTEYAHFAGEDIKYHFMFQFLVGNLEFLGMRLDYAFNLPSAFGLLATCALLYALGARLTGKRTVGVLTVLFFVFRSSPSFFRFIAELPKGELSLKRLAEQSTFLNYTDKEGWGLWNINVYCNQRHLAFAIVVMLLAIHFFLPYVYEMANKLQAKREEFNRTEIDTKKGAEVFSSLWERFTGYVKVFFFTKTAFGVKHPVRALLLGILLGALAFFNGSVLIACCSMLFFMAAVSDYRLDYLITALTALILSSLESKLFISGSAVSLQFFFGFLAENNTLYGMLHYMWQLWGVLLLFIGAYLLLGWGVKRYLVVVFSVPLVIAFSVFLISGIEVTPENLYLVKYYISVNHKFVMLAEMLLSVFPAIVIAELFAKKSAFLEQRVVIRRVTAVLLTFVLTATGVFEYVIVRNQNEGAYEYSVNDPITVWVDENTDSDDVILSPSYSLHATVMGGGMLYFGHSYYAQSAGYDTDAREKTVYQMYRASSPERLDALVKECGVDFIVVDKTAREELYAREEVIEATYEDVFTYGEGEYRFTIYDTEKLRVK
;
A
#
# COMPACT_ATOMS: atom_id res chain seq x y z
N MET A 1 -11.14 22.59 -10.32
CA MET A 1 -12.58 22.40 -9.99
C MET A 1 -13.05 20.99 -10.41
N GLY A 2 -12.67 20.50 -11.58
CA GLY A 2 -13.04 19.17 -12.10
C GLY A 2 -12.61 18.01 -11.18
N SER A 3 -11.39 18.01 -10.68
CA SER A 3 -10.85 17.02 -9.77
C SER A 3 -11.60 16.90 -8.44
N ILE A 4 -12.05 18.01 -7.87
CA ILE A 4 -12.87 18.03 -6.65
C ILE A 4 -14.24 17.41 -6.93
N LEU A 5 -14.86 17.75 -8.07
CA LEU A 5 -16.13 17.17 -8.49
C LEU A 5 -16.00 15.65 -8.71
N TYR A 6 -14.94 15.22 -9.38
CA TYR A 6 -14.64 13.81 -9.60
C TYR A 6 -14.53 13.03 -8.27
N LEU A 7 -13.74 13.52 -7.33
CA LEU A 7 -13.62 12.89 -6.01
C LEU A 7 -14.94 12.91 -5.23
N ALA A 8 -15.70 14.01 -5.30
CA ALA A 8 -16.99 14.12 -4.63
C ALA A 8 -18.01 13.09 -5.16
N ILE A 9 -18.04 12.87 -6.49
CA ILE A 9 -18.89 11.83 -7.10
C ILE A 9 -18.43 10.43 -6.65
N GLY A 10 -17.13 10.17 -6.63
CA GLY A 10 -16.60 8.92 -6.09
C GLY A 10 -17.05 8.68 -4.64
N VAL A 11 -16.86 9.66 -3.76
CA VAL A 11 -17.29 9.55 -2.35
C VAL A 11 -18.80 9.37 -2.21
N LEU A 12 -19.61 10.10 -2.99
CA LEU A 12 -21.07 9.95 -2.98
C LEU A 12 -21.51 8.56 -3.48
N PHE A 13 -20.85 8.04 -4.49
CA PHE A 13 -21.07 6.67 -4.97
C PHE A 13 -20.76 5.65 -3.87
N GLY A 14 -19.58 5.73 -3.28
CA GLY A 14 -19.18 4.84 -2.18
C GLY A 14 -20.11 4.96 -0.97
N PHE A 15 -20.55 6.18 -0.62
CA PHE A 15 -21.58 6.39 0.40
C PHE A 15 -22.88 5.65 0.04
N ALA A 16 -23.38 5.83 -1.19
CA ALA A 16 -24.62 5.20 -1.64
C ALA A 16 -24.51 3.67 -1.65
N VAL A 17 -23.39 3.11 -2.12
CA VAL A 17 -23.09 1.66 -2.10
C VAL A 17 -23.04 1.14 -0.66
N CYS A 18 -22.25 1.76 0.20
CA CYS A 18 -22.05 1.29 1.57
C CYS A 18 -23.36 1.35 2.39
N GLU A 19 -24.10 2.46 2.33
CA GLU A 19 -25.33 2.61 3.10
C GLU A 19 -26.48 1.72 2.57
N THR A 20 -26.45 1.38 1.27
CA THR A 20 -27.49 0.50 0.68
C THR A 20 -27.16 -0.98 0.85
N LEU A 21 -25.91 -1.37 0.58
CA LEU A 21 -25.51 -2.76 0.45
C LEU A 21 -24.76 -3.29 1.69
N PHE A 22 -24.10 -2.41 2.44
CA PHE A 22 -23.35 -2.74 3.66
C PHE A 22 -23.87 -2.01 4.92
N PRO A 23 -25.21 -2.02 5.22
CA PRO A 23 -25.73 -1.34 6.40
C PRO A 23 -25.17 -1.88 7.73
N ASN A 24 -24.61 -3.08 7.72
CA ASN A 24 -23.94 -3.69 8.87
C ASN A 24 -22.72 -2.90 9.35
N PHE A 25 -22.03 -2.14 8.50
CA PHE A 25 -20.94 -1.26 8.98
C PHE A 25 -21.45 -0.19 9.96
N LYS A 26 -22.68 0.23 9.83
CA LYS A 26 -23.31 1.16 10.76
C LYS A 26 -23.52 0.56 12.15
N THR A 27 -24.03 -0.68 12.22
CA THR A 27 -24.32 -1.37 13.48
C THR A 27 -23.11 -2.10 14.06
N VAL A 28 -22.31 -2.74 13.20
CA VAL A 28 -21.13 -3.50 13.60
C VAL A 28 -20.01 -2.62 14.13
N GLY A 29 -19.84 -1.41 13.58
CA GLY A 29 -18.82 -0.44 14.05
C GLY A 29 -19.07 0.03 15.49
N ALA A 30 -20.30 -0.04 15.98
CA ALA A 30 -20.67 0.34 17.34
C ALA A 30 -20.59 -0.80 18.37
N LYS A 31 -20.11 -2.00 17.95
CA LYS A 31 -20.07 -3.17 18.83
C LYS A 31 -18.65 -3.73 19.00
N THR A 32 -18.37 -4.21 20.20
CA THR A 32 -17.17 -4.99 20.48
C THR A 32 -17.23 -6.35 19.80
N PHE A 33 -16.10 -7.04 19.78
CA PHE A 33 -15.99 -8.39 19.27
C PHE A 33 -16.93 -9.39 19.97
N ASP A 34 -17.21 -9.18 21.25
CA ASP A 34 -18.16 -10.00 22.04
C ASP A 34 -19.60 -9.46 22.01
N GLY A 35 -19.91 -8.56 21.06
CA GLY A 35 -21.27 -8.07 20.80
C GLY A 35 -21.78 -6.99 21.75
N ARG A 36 -20.99 -6.56 22.75
CA ARG A 36 -21.37 -5.48 23.68
C ARG A 36 -21.33 -4.12 22.95
N ASP A 37 -22.19 -3.21 23.38
CA ASP A 37 -22.18 -1.85 22.87
C ASP A 37 -20.90 -1.14 23.29
N LEU A 38 -20.18 -0.60 22.32
CA LEU A 38 -18.92 0.12 22.52
C LEU A 38 -19.12 1.63 22.48
N SER A 39 -20.28 2.10 22.03
CA SER A 39 -20.52 3.52 21.69
C SER A 39 -19.36 4.14 20.87
N LEU A 40 -18.74 3.31 20.01
CA LEU A 40 -17.76 3.75 19.04
C LEU A 40 -18.49 4.40 17.87
N ALA A 41 -18.05 5.58 17.44
CA ALA A 41 -18.60 6.19 16.25
C ALA A 41 -18.31 5.31 15.03
N SER A 42 -19.34 4.80 14.36
CA SER A 42 -19.20 3.93 13.18
C SER A 42 -18.44 4.60 12.02
N TYR A 43 -18.33 5.91 12.06
CA TYR A 43 -17.64 6.73 11.05
C TYR A 43 -16.16 6.35 10.84
N PHE A 44 -15.47 5.80 11.85
CA PHE A 44 -14.10 5.31 11.70
C PHE A 44 -13.97 4.15 10.71
N ILE A 45 -15.07 3.43 10.45
CA ILE A 45 -15.14 2.39 9.42
C ILE A 45 -15.84 2.92 8.16
N ARG A 46 -16.92 3.69 8.34
CA ARG A 46 -17.78 4.12 7.22
C ARG A 46 -17.11 5.13 6.31
N ILE A 47 -16.42 6.16 6.86
CA ILE A 47 -15.76 7.17 6.03
C ILE A 47 -14.67 6.54 5.14
N PRO A 48 -13.71 5.73 5.66
CA PRO A 48 -12.82 4.97 4.82
C PRO A 48 -13.53 4.12 3.76
N ALA A 49 -14.61 3.44 4.13
CA ALA A 49 -15.38 2.62 3.19
C ALA A 49 -16.03 3.47 2.08
N TRP A 50 -16.64 4.62 2.42
CA TRP A 50 -17.25 5.52 1.42
C TRP A 50 -16.23 6.01 0.40
N VAL A 51 -15.04 6.41 0.87
CA VAL A 51 -14.00 6.91 -0.04
C VAL A 51 -13.47 5.80 -0.94
N LEU A 52 -13.04 4.67 -0.38
CA LEU A 52 -12.37 3.64 -1.17
C LEU A 52 -13.34 2.85 -2.05
N ALA A 53 -14.52 2.47 -1.52
CA ALA A 53 -15.56 1.79 -2.32
C ALA A 53 -16.17 2.71 -3.40
N GLY A 54 -15.81 3.98 -3.41
CA GLY A 54 -16.24 4.91 -4.45
C GLY A 54 -15.13 5.29 -5.40
N VAL A 55 -14.00 5.74 -4.88
CA VAL A 55 -12.87 6.23 -5.70
C VAL A 55 -12.26 5.10 -6.54
N ILE A 56 -12.06 3.90 -5.98
CA ILE A 56 -11.48 2.77 -6.73
C ILE A 56 -12.34 2.39 -7.95
N PRO A 57 -13.65 2.11 -7.83
CA PRO A 57 -14.46 1.80 -9.00
C PRO A 57 -14.58 2.96 -9.99
N LEU A 58 -14.69 4.22 -9.53
CA LEU A 58 -14.72 5.37 -10.42
C LEU A 58 -13.42 5.48 -11.23
N THR A 59 -12.26 5.27 -10.60
CA THR A 59 -10.96 5.27 -11.27
C THR A 59 -10.90 4.19 -12.35
N TRP A 60 -11.36 2.97 -12.05
CA TRP A 60 -11.43 1.89 -13.03
C TRP A 60 -12.39 2.19 -14.18
N VAL A 61 -13.57 2.72 -13.90
CA VAL A 61 -14.53 3.09 -14.96
C VAL A 61 -13.93 4.17 -15.87
N THR A 62 -13.20 5.13 -15.31
CA THR A 62 -12.54 6.17 -16.10
C THR A 62 -11.43 5.60 -16.97
N TYR A 63 -10.57 4.74 -16.40
CA TYR A 63 -9.50 4.08 -17.12
C TYR A 63 -10.03 3.22 -18.28
N LEU A 64 -11.00 2.36 -17.99
CA LEU A 64 -11.62 1.49 -19.02
C LEU A 64 -12.32 2.30 -20.11
N SER A 65 -12.97 3.42 -19.75
CA SER A 65 -13.57 4.32 -20.72
C SER A 65 -12.52 4.95 -21.63
N ALA A 66 -11.40 5.44 -21.06
CA ALA A 66 -10.31 6.02 -21.85
C ALA A 66 -9.66 4.97 -22.77
N TYR A 67 -9.39 3.77 -22.24
CA TYR A 67 -8.85 2.66 -23.01
C TYR A 67 -9.74 2.30 -24.21
N VAL A 68 -11.05 2.15 -24.00
CA VAL A 68 -12.01 1.82 -25.09
C VAL A 68 -12.11 2.98 -26.08
N ILE A 69 -12.15 4.23 -25.62
CA ILE A 69 -12.22 5.40 -26.50
C ILE A 69 -10.98 5.50 -27.39
N LYS A 70 -9.77 5.31 -26.85
CA LYS A 70 -8.53 5.30 -27.64
C LYS A 70 -8.50 4.13 -28.62
N THR A 71 -8.68 2.90 -28.12
CA THR A 71 -8.48 1.68 -28.94
C THR A 71 -9.57 1.43 -29.96
N THR A 72 -10.81 1.86 -29.71
CA THR A 72 -11.94 1.60 -30.60
C THR A 72 -12.22 2.77 -31.56
N PHE A 73 -12.06 4.01 -31.09
CA PHE A 73 -12.40 5.21 -31.85
C PHE A 73 -11.17 6.00 -32.32
N GLY A 74 -9.96 5.62 -31.87
CA GLY A 74 -8.71 6.30 -32.26
C GLY A 74 -8.64 7.77 -31.80
N ALA A 75 -9.26 8.09 -30.64
CA ALA A 75 -9.26 9.47 -30.17
C ALA A 75 -7.89 9.86 -29.61
N ASP A 76 -7.37 11.02 -30.00
CA ASP A 76 -6.07 11.54 -29.52
C ASP A 76 -6.12 11.92 -28.04
N TYR A 77 -7.24 12.44 -27.55
CA TYR A 77 -7.45 12.89 -26.17
C TYR A 77 -8.59 12.12 -25.49
N PRO A 78 -8.43 10.78 -25.22
CA PRO A 78 -9.50 9.94 -24.71
C PRO A 78 -9.92 10.30 -23.28
N LEU A 79 -9.03 10.87 -22.48
CA LEU A 79 -9.23 11.09 -21.05
C LEU A 79 -10.32 12.12 -20.75
N PHE A 80 -10.49 13.15 -21.59
CA PHE A 80 -11.56 14.11 -21.44
C PHE A 80 -12.95 13.46 -21.56
N ALA A 81 -13.17 12.72 -22.64
CA ALA A 81 -14.43 12.02 -22.89
C ALA A 81 -14.68 10.91 -21.84
N ALA A 82 -13.62 10.20 -21.43
CA ALA A 82 -13.69 9.16 -20.42
C ALA A 82 -14.14 9.71 -19.05
N ASN A 83 -13.67 10.87 -18.66
CA ASN A 83 -14.13 11.53 -17.42
C ASN A 83 -15.62 11.86 -17.48
N ILE A 84 -16.12 12.37 -18.61
CA ILE A 84 -17.55 12.65 -18.78
C ILE A 84 -18.37 11.35 -18.70
N VAL A 85 -17.97 10.32 -19.44
CA VAL A 85 -18.65 9.02 -19.45
C VAL A 85 -18.68 8.39 -18.06
N SER A 86 -17.57 8.36 -17.38
CA SER A 86 -17.46 7.75 -16.04
C SER A 86 -18.29 8.50 -15.00
N VAL A 87 -18.28 9.84 -15.01
CA VAL A 87 -19.09 10.67 -14.14
C VAL A 87 -20.58 10.47 -14.38
N LEU A 88 -21.00 10.38 -15.64
CA LEU A 88 -22.41 10.10 -16.00
C LEU A 88 -22.85 8.69 -15.58
N LEU A 89 -22.04 7.67 -15.86
CA LEU A 89 -22.36 6.29 -15.49
C LEU A 89 -22.41 6.10 -13.97
N VAL A 90 -21.35 6.49 -13.28
CA VAL A 90 -21.26 6.34 -11.82
C VAL A 90 -22.25 7.27 -11.12
N GLY A 91 -22.44 8.49 -11.63
CA GLY A 91 -23.45 9.44 -11.14
C GLY A 91 -24.87 8.92 -11.30
N GLY A 92 -25.19 8.31 -12.42
CA GLY A 92 -26.50 7.68 -12.67
C GLY A 92 -26.79 6.54 -11.70
N VAL A 93 -25.82 5.63 -11.50
CA VAL A 93 -25.94 4.54 -10.50
C VAL A 93 -26.06 5.11 -9.08
N THR A 94 -25.29 6.15 -8.77
CA THR A 94 -25.37 6.84 -7.48
C THR A 94 -26.78 7.39 -7.22
N ALA A 95 -27.36 8.05 -8.19
CA ALA A 95 -28.72 8.60 -8.07
C ALA A 95 -29.77 7.50 -7.81
N LEU A 96 -29.68 6.37 -8.50
CA LEU A 96 -30.57 5.22 -8.28
C LEU A 96 -30.43 4.63 -6.87
N LEU A 97 -29.18 4.49 -6.38
CA LEU A 97 -28.93 4.00 -5.02
C LEU A 97 -29.42 4.98 -3.95
N LEU A 98 -29.21 6.28 -4.15
CA LEU A 98 -29.71 7.32 -3.23
C LEU A 98 -31.23 7.36 -3.18
N MET A 99 -31.92 7.21 -4.32
CA MET A 99 -33.39 7.08 -4.35
C MET A 99 -33.85 5.85 -3.57
N THR A 100 -33.13 4.74 -3.65
CA THR A 100 -33.42 3.53 -2.88
C THR A 100 -33.25 3.75 -1.37
N LEU A 101 -32.16 4.43 -0.98
CA LEU A 101 -31.91 4.82 0.41
C LEU A 101 -33.00 5.76 0.95
N TRP A 102 -33.40 6.76 0.16
CA TRP A 102 -34.44 7.71 0.56
C TRP A 102 -35.75 7.01 0.85
N LYS A 103 -36.14 6.03 0.02
CA LYS A 103 -37.35 5.21 0.24
C LYS A 103 -37.27 4.35 1.51
N LYS A 104 -36.04 3.81 1.83
CA LYS A 104 -35.82 2.96 3.03
C LYS A 104 -35.71 3.76 4.34
N ARG A 105 -35.35 5.06 4.29
CA ARG A 105 -35.03 5.88 5.47
C ARG A 105 -36.22 6.09 6.46
N ARG A 106 -37.42 5.73 6.07
CA ARG A 106 -38.63 5.85 6.93
C ARG A 106 -38.64 4.91 8.15
N ASN A 107 -37.75 3.91 8.24
CA ASN A 107 -37.73 2.85 9.29
C ASN A 107 -36.36 2.62 9.93
N THR A 108 -35.47 3.59 10.01
CA THR A 108 -34.13 3.38 10.59
C THR A 108 -34.11 3.60 12.11
N GLU A 109 -33.60 2.60 12.86
CA GLU A 109 -33.24 2.75 14.26
C GLU A 109 -32.26 3.91 14.48
N LYS A 110 -32.45 4.63 15.59
CA LYS A 110 -31.53 5.73 15.96
C LYS A 110 -30.16 5.16 16.27
N GLU A 111 -29.15 5.73 15.68
CA GLU A 111 -27.75 5.40 15.96
C GLU A 111 -27.41 5.78 17.41
N VAL A 112 -26.81 4.86 18.18
CA VAL A 112 -26.32 5.18 19.51
C VAL A 112 -25.13 6.11 19.40
N MET A 113 -25.32 7.38 19.75
CA MET A 113 -24.26 8.39 19.73
C MET A 113 -23.32 8.16 20.91
N ALA A 114 -22.01 8.21 20.66
CA ALA A 114 -21.02 8.24 21.71
C ALA A 114 -21.12 9.53 22.54
N ASP A 115 -20.61 9.48 23.80
CA ASP A 115 -20.53 10.70 24.65
C ASP A 115 -19.78 11.80 23.90
N ARG A 116 -20.34 13.02 23.93
CA ARG A 116 -19.79 14.21 23.25
C ARG A 116 -18.32 14.46 23.61
N LYS A 117 -17.93 14.26 24.87
CA LYS A 117 -16.53 14.43 25.31
C LYS A 117 -15.59 13.42 24.62
N VAL A 118 -16.06 12.20 24.48
CA VAL A 118 -15.30 11.14 23.79
C VAL A 118 -15.15 11.45 22.31
N VAL A 119 -16.24 11.86 21.64
CA VAL A 119 -16.22 12.26 20.22
C VAL A 119 -15.26 13.43 19.97
N LEU A 120 -15.28 14.45 20.83
CA LEU A 120 -14.38 15.60 20.71
C LEU A 120 -12.90 15.19 20.88
N TRP A 121 -12.63 14.30 21.82
CA TRP A 121 -11.28 13.77 22.02
C TRP A 121 -10.82 12.93 20.81
N GLU A 122 -11.68 12.08 20.26
CA GLU A 122 -11.40 11.29 19.06
C GLU A 122 -11.12 12.21 17.86
N ILE A 123 -11.95 13.24 17.66
CA ILE A 123 -11.75 14.26 16.61
C ILE A 123 -10.37 14.92 16.79
N ALA A 124 -10.04 15.36 18.01
CA ALA A 124 -8.75 15.99 18.27
C ALA A 124 -7.58 15.04 17.96
N PHE A 125 -7.66 13.79 18.37
CA PHE A 125 -6.63 12.77 18.09
C PHE A 125 -6.43 12.57 16.58
N PHE A 126 -7.52 12.37 15.82
CA PHE A 126 -7.42 12.19 14.37
C PHE A 126 -7.05 13.47 13.62
N THR A 127 -7.37 14.65 14.16
CA THR A 127 -6.89 15.93 13.61
C THR A 127 -5.36 16.04 13.75
N VAL A 128 -4.80 15.65 14.88
CA VAL A 128 -3.33 15.62 15.06
C VAL A 128 -2.69 14.66 14.04
N LEU A 129 -3.25 13.47 13.85
CA LEU A 129 -2.74 12.52 12.85
C LEU A 129 -2.89 13.08 11.42
N LEU A 130 -4.00 13.73 11.10
CA LEU A 130 -4.21 14.36 9.79
C LEU A 130 -3.15 15.43 9.51
N VAL A 131 -2.90 16.32 10.48
CA VAL A 131 -1.87 17.35 10.37
C VAL A 131 -0.50 16.71 10.19
N PHE A 132 -0.16 15.71 11.00
CA PHE A 132 1.11 14.98 10.92
C PHE A 132 1.33 14.33 9.56
N PHE A 133 0.37 13.57 9.04
CA PHE A 133 0.51 12.92 7.73
C PHE A 133 0.50 13.91 6.57
N THR A 134 -0.31 14.97 6.65
CA THR A 134 -0.34 16.01 5.63
C THR A 134 1.01 16.74 5.59
N GLU A 135 1.51 17.15 6.75
CA GLU A 135 2.82 17.80 6.86
C GLU A 135 3.92 16.91 6.27
N LEU A 136 3.97 15.64 6.67
CA LEU A 136 4.97 14.70 6.20
C LEU A 136 4.92 14.49 4.67
N MET A 137 3.73 14.38 4.08
CA MET A 137 3.56 14.22 2.64
C MET A 137 4.02 15.46 1.88
N PHE A 138 3.66 16.66 2.34
CA PHE A 138 4.09 17.92 1.71
C PHE A 138 5.54 18.28 2.03
N TYR A 139 6.10 17.77 3.13
CA TYR A 139 7.52 17.94 3.42
C TYR A 139 8.41 17.15 2.45
N THR A 140 8.00 15.94 2.12
CA THR A 140 8.74 15.07 1.20
C THR A 140 8.46 15.35 -0.27
N PHE A 141 7.32 15.95 -0.61
CA PHE A 141 6.93 16.28 -1.98
C PHE A 141 6.02 17.50 -2.06
N ARG A 142 6.44 18.54 -2.73
CA ARG A 142 5.63 19.75 -2.93
C ARG A 142 5.99 20.49 -4.20
N VAL A 143 5.07 21.34 -4.66
CA VAL A 143 5.29 22.32 -5.71
C VAL A 143 5.21 23.72 -5.10
N THR A 144 6.27 24.52 -5.25
CA THR A 144 6.35 25.88 -4.73
C THR A 144 6.92 26.79 -5.82
N ASP A 145 6.22 27.87 -6.15
CA ASP A 145 6.66 28.87 -7.15
C ASP A 145 7.06 28.25 -8.50
N GLY A 146 6.28 27.25 -8.96
CA GLY A 146 6.56 26.55 -10.21
C GLY A 146 7.70 25.53 -10.14
N THR A 147 8.25 25.27 -8.95
CA THR A 147 9.31 24.27 -8.73
C THR A 147 8.76 23.06 -8.00
N VAL A 148 8.89 21.87 -8.60
CA VAL A 148 8.67 20.58 -7.97
C VAL A 148 9.86 20.26 -7.08
N ARG A 149 9.62 19.99 -5.81
CA ARG A 149 10.63 19.58 -4.86
C ARG A 149 10.37 18.16 -4.38
N ILE A 150 11.34 17.26 -4.59
CA ILE A 150 11.29 15.84 -4.21
C ILE A 150 12.41 15.57 -3.22
N GLY A 151 12.07 15.23 -1.97
CA GLY A 151 13.05 14.96 -0.92
C GLY A 151 13.93 13.74 -1.23
N TYR A 152 15.17 13.75 -0.76
CA TYR A 152 16.13 12.69 -1.08
C TYR A 152 15.69 11.30 -0.65
N SER A 153 14.97 11.18 0.48
CA SER A 153 14.53 9.86 0.96
C SER A 153 13.46 9.18 0.09
N VAL A 154 12.80 9.94 -0.79
CA VAL A 154 11.68 9.42 -1.61
C VAL A 154 11.97 9.43 -3.11
N PHE A 155 13.09 9.99 -3.53
CA PHE A 155 13.41 10.21 -4.93
C PHE A 155 13.43 8.93 -5.77
N SER A 156 14.02 7.85 -5.27
CA SER A 156 14.19 6.60 -6.03
C SER A 156 12.87 5.97 -6.47
N ASP A 157 11.83 6.02 -5.63
CA ASP A 157 10.50 5.51 -5.97
C ASP A 157 9.68 6.55 -6.74
N PHE A 158 9.94 7.84 -6.53
CA PHE A 158 9.15 8.90 -7.16
C PHE A 158 9.49 9.12 -8.63
N ALA A 159 10.73 8.87 -9.04
CA ALA A 159 11.11 9.04 -10.44
C ALA A 159 10.23 8.19 -11.39
N PRO A 160 10.10 6.87 -11.23
CA PRO A 160 9.18 6.08 -12.05
C PRO A 160 7.70 6.44 -11.82
N HIS A 161 7.30 6.83 -10.60
CA HIS A 161 5.92 7.24 -10.35
C HIS A 161 5.57 8.53 -11.09
N MET A 162 6.47 9.53 -11.13
CA MET A 162 6.24 10.78 -11.85
C MET A 162 6.12 10.54 -13.36
N GLY A 163 7.00 9.70 -13.94
CA GLY A 163 6.89 9.31 -15.34
C GLY A 163 5.53 8.72 -15.67
N MET A 164 5.04 7.77 -14.85
CA MET A 164 3.71 7.18 -15.06
C MET A 164 2.57 8.18 -14.84
N ILE A 165 2.64 9.05 -13.82
CA ILE A 165 1.61 10.08 -13.58
C ILE A 165 1.53 11.03 -14.76
N ARG A 166 2.67 11.54 -15.23
CA ARG A 166 2.75 12.50 -16.30
C ARG A 166 2.40 11.91 -17.66
N SER A 167 2.72 10.65 -17.92
CA SER A 167 2.29 9.97 -19.16
C SER A 167 0.77 9.88 -19.26
N PHE A 168 0.05 9.79 -18.13
CA PHE A 168 -1.42 9.85 -18.14
C PHE A 168 -1.96 11.27 -18.26
N SER A 169 -1.44 12.23 -17.46
CA SER A 169 -1.98 13.58 -17.41
C SER A 169 -1.72 14.38 -18.67
N PHE A 170 -0.57 14.20 -19.33
CA PHE A 170 -0.14 14.90 -20.51
C PHE A 170 -0.13 14.00 -21.77
N GLY A 171 0.49 12.81 -21.68
CA GLY A 171 0.69 11.91 -22.83
C GLY A 171 -0.52 11.05 -23.23
N ASN A 172 -1.61 10.99 -22.47
CA ASN A 172 -2.76 10.10 -22.75
C ASN A 172 -2.38 8.62 -22.96
N ASN A 173 -1.58 8.04 -22.05
CA ASN A 173 -0.97 6.71 -22.12
C ASN A 173 -2.01 5.56 -22.11
N PHE A 174 -2.61 5.28 -23.27
CA PHE A 174 -3.60 4.23 -23.52
C PHE A 174 -3.41 3.63 -24.93
N PRO A 175 -3.17 2.30 -25.11
CA PRO A 175 -2.88 1.29 -24.07
C PRO A 175 -1.71 1.67 -23.20
N THR A 176 -1.72 1.26 -21.92
CA THR A 176 -0.75 1.73 -20.97
C THR A 176 0.60 1.05 -21.13
N GLU A 177 1.62 1.83 -21.40
CA GLU A 177 3.03 1.45 -21.46
C GLU A 177 3.81 2.00 -20.25
N TYR A 178 5.02 1.50 -20.05
CA TYR A 178 5.88 1.98 -18.97
C TYR A 178 6.71 3.18 -19.44
N ALA A 179 6.52 4.34 -18.85
CA ALA A 179 7.13 5.60 -19.31
C ALA A 179 8.67 5.59 -19.44
N HIS A 180 9.37 4.69 -18.72
CA HIS A 180 10.81 4.50 -18.82
C HIS A 180 11.22 3.30 -19.71
N PHE A 181 10.28 2.71 -20.42
CA PHE A 181 10.51 1.58 -21.34
C PHE A 181 9.38 1.50 -22.36
N ALA A 182 9.21 2.55 -23.16
CA ALA A 182 8.13 2.70 -24.13
C ALA A 182 8.19 1.65 -25.26
N GLY A 183 7.05 1.41 -25.90
CA GLY A 183 6.88 0.39 -26.96
C GLY A 183 6.69 -1.04 -26.43
N GLU A 184 6.50 -1.22 -25.11
CA GLU A 184 6.09 -2.48 -24.51
C GLU A 184 5.02 -2.25 -23.46
N ASP A 185 4.03 -3.17 -23.40
CA ASP A 185 2.95 -3.13 -22.42
C ASP A 185 3.49 -3.07 -20.98
N ILE A 186 2.75 -2.38 -20.11
CA ILE A 186 3.13 -2.26 -18.71
C ILE A 186 3.17 -3.62 -18.00
N LYS A 187 4.18 -3.83 -17.15
CA LYS A 187 4.36 -5.03 -16.32
C LYS A 187 4.18 -4.78 -14.82
N TYR A 188 3.77 -3.58 -14.43
CA TYR A 188 3.67 -3.14 -13.05
C TYR A 188 2.29 -2.55 -12.74
N HIS A 189 1.92 -2.47 -11.47
CA HIS A 189 0.66 -1.82 -11.06
C HIS A 189 0.75 -0.30 -11.25
N PHE A 190 -0.30 0.31 -11.82
CA PHE A 190 -0.27 1.72 -12.22
C PHE A 190 -1.56 2.49 -11.87
N MET A 191 -2.56 1.84 -11.33
CA MET A 191 -3.89 2.45 -11.16
C MET A 191 -3.91 3.61 -10.15
N PHE A 192 -2.99 3.63 -9.18
CA PHE A 192 -2.84 4.78 -8.29
C PHE A 192 -2.19 5.97 -9.02
N GLN A 193 -1.18 5.71 -9.85
CA GLN A 193 -0.55 6.71 -10.70
C GLN A 193 -1.55 7.28 -11.73
N PHE A 194 -2.39 6.41 -12.30
CA PHE A 194 -3.50 6.83 -13.14
C PHE A 194 -4.50 7.74 -12.39
N LEU A 195 -4.90 7.37 -11.17
CA LEU A 195 -5.77 8.23 -10.35
C LEU A 195 -5.15 9.63 -10.16
N VAL A 196 -3.87 9.68 -9.81
CA VAL A 196 -3.15 10.96 -9.60
C VAL A 196 -3.06 11.75 -10.91
N GLY A 197 -2.67 11.11 -12.00
CA GLY A 197 -2.59 11.73 -13.34
C GLY A 197 -3.96 12.26 -13.81
N ASN A 198 -5.03 11.50 -13.58
CA ASN A 198 -6.38 11.97 -13.90
C ASN A 198 -6.82 13.17 -13.03
N LEU A 199 -6.46 13.20 -11.74
CA LEU A 199 -6.73 14.36 -10.89
C LEU A 199 -5.96 15.59 -11.36
N GLU A 200 -4.71 15.40 -11.81
CA GLU A 200 -3.90 16.47 -12.39
C GLU A 200 -4.50 16.95 -13.72
N PHE A 201 -4.86 16.06 -14.64
CA PHE A 201 -5.57 16.37 -15.88
C PHE A 201 -6.84 17.18 -15.63
N LEU A 202 -7.57 16.88 -14.57
CA LEU A 202 -8.77 17.63 -14.14
C LEU A 202 -8.45 18.94 -13.40
N GLY A 203 -7.19 19.41 -13.43
CA GLY A 203 -6.75 20.70 -12.93
C GLY A 203 -6.38 20.76 -11.44
N MET A 204 -6.08 19.63 -10.81
CA MET A 204 -5.47 19.63 -9.49
C MET A 204 -3.94 19.72 -9.63
N ARG A 205 -3.28 20.59 -8.86
CA ARG A 205 -1.82 20.68 -8.87
C ARG A 205 -1.21 19.34 -8.44
N LEU A 206 -0.14 18.92 -9.09
CA LEU A 206 0.50 17.59 -8.95
C LEU A 206 0.71 17.17 -7.49
N ASP A 207 1.23 18.05 -6.64
CA ASP A 207 1.48 17.74 -5.24
C ASP A 207 0.21 17.50 -4.43
N TYR A 208 -0.87 18.22 -4.69
CA TYR A 208 -2.16 17.95 -4.07
C TYR A 208 -2.77 16.64 -4.59
N ALA A 209 -2.69 16.40 -5.90
CA ALA A 209 -3.20 15.18 -6.52
C ALA A 209 -2.54 13.91 -5.95
N PHE A 210 -1.25 13.99 -5.64
CA PHE A 210 -0.47 12.88 -5.08
C PHE A 210 -0.52 12.78 -3.55
N ASN A 211 -0.42 13.92 -2.85
CA ASN A 211 -0.33 13.94 -1.39
C ASN A 211 -1.66 13.69 -0.67
N LEU A 212 -2.78 14.25 -1.18
CA LEU A 212 -4.06 14.16 -0.47
C LEU A 212 -4.61 12.74 -0.40
N PRO A 213 -4.65 11.94 -1.49
CA PRO A 213 -5.05 10.54 -1.41
C PRO A 213 -4.14 9.72 -0.49
N SER A 214 -2.84 10.03 -0.47
CA SER A 214 -1.84 9.35 0.35
C SER A 214 -2.01 9.64 1.84
N ALA A 215 -2.15 10.91 2.22
CA ALA A 215 -2.43 11.33 3.61
C ALA A 215 -3.76 10.76 4.10
N PHE A 216 -4.80 10.78 3.25
CA PHE A 216 -6.08 10.14 3.55
C PHE A 216 -5.93 8.63 3.75
N GLY A 217 -5.16 7.92 2.91
CA GLY A 217 -4.90 6.49 3.04
C GLY A 217 -4.28 6.13 4.40
N LEU A 218 -3.29 6.89 4.85
CA LEU A 218 -2.68 6.69 6.18
C LEU A 218 -3.66 7.00 7.32
N LEU A 219 -4.39 8.11 7.23
CA LEU A 219 -5.39 8.47 8.23
C LEU A 219 -6.51 7.42 8.33
N ALA A 220 -6.99 6.92 7.20
CA ALA A 220 -8.01 5.89 7.11
C ALA A 220 -7.50 4.55 7.68
N THR A 221 -6.24 4.18 7.39
CA THR A 221 -5.57 3.03 7.99
C THR A 221 -5.55 3.15 9.51
N CYS A 222 -5.14 4.30 10.05
CA CYS A 222 -5.17 4.57 11.50
C CYS A 222 -6.59 4.50 12.08
N ALA A 223 -7.60 5.01 11.39
CA ALA A 223 -8.99 4.96 11.83
C ALA A 223 -9.49 3.51 11.94
N LEU A 224 -9.16 2.67 10.94
CA LEU A 224 -9.55 1.25 10.95
C LEU A 224 -8.77 0.44 12.00
N LEU A 225 -7.48 0.71 12.20
CA LEU A 225 -6.68 0.08 13.27
C LEU A 225 -7.18 0.49 14.66
N TYR A 226 -7.53 1.77 14.85
CA TYR A 226 -8.17 2.25 16.06
C TYR A 226 -9.48 1.50 16.34
N ALA A 227 -10.34 1.41 15.32
CA ALA A 227 -11.60 0.68 15.42
C ALA A 227 -11.37 -0.82 15.69
N LEU A 228 -10.36 -1.44 15.06
CA LEU A 228 -10.03 -2.85 15.28
C LEU A 228 -9.62 -3.11 16.73
N GLY A 229 -8.65 -2.35 17.26
CA GLY A 229 -8.20 -2.50 18.66
C GLY A 229 -9.31 -2.27 19.67
N ALA A 230 -10.13 -1.23 19.45
CA ALA A 230 -11.27 -0.93 20.31
C ALA A 230 -12.36 -2.01 20.25
N ARG A 231 -12.68 -2.55 19.07
CA ARG A 231 -13.69 -3.61 18.89
C ARG A 231 -13.24 -4.93 19.49
N LEU A 232 -11.98 -5.32 19.35
CA LEU A 232 -11.44 -6.56 19.91
C LEU A 232 -11.50 -6.59 21.43
N THR A 233 -11.34 -5.45 22.09
CA THR A 233 -11.13 -5.38 23.56
C THR A 233 -12.19 -4.63 24.33
N GLY A 234 -13.00 -3.83 23.67
CA GLY A 234 -13.91 -2.88 24.31
C GLY A 234 -13.23 -1.65 24.90
N LYS A 235 -11.92 -1.44 24.61
CA LYS A 235 -11.12 -0.35 25.19
C LYS A 235 -10.56 0.56 24.10
N ARG A 236 -10.97 1.84 24.10
CA ARG A 236 -10.43 2.85 23.18
C ARG A 236 -8.93 3.06 23.33
N THR A 237 -8.41 2.92 24.56
CA THR A 237 -6.96 3.00 24.81
C THR A 237 -6.17 1.98 23.99
N VAL A 238 -6.71 0.79 23.79
CA VAL A 238 -6.07 -0.21 22.89
C VAL A 238 -6.04 0.28 21.45
N GLY A 239 -7.13 0.88 20.98
CA GLY A 239 -7.15 1.48 19.62
C GLY A 239 -6.09 2.56 19.45
N VAL A 240 -5.95 3.49 20.41
CA VAL A 240 -4.92 4.55 20.39
C VAL A 240 -3.51 3.97 20.39
N LEU A 241 -3.23 3.01 21.28
CA LEU A 241 -1.92 2.37 21.36
C LEU A 241 -1.58 1.57 20.11
N THR A 242 -2.59 0.91 19.49
CA THR A 242 -2.39 0.22 18.21
C THR A 242 -1.95 1.18 17.12
N VAL A 243 -2.59 2.35 17.02
CA VAL A 243 -2.20 3.40 16.08
C VAL A 243 -0.80 3.94 16.39
N LEU A 244 -0.49 4.17 17.67
CA LEU A 244 0.83 4.65 18.09
C LEU A 244 1.93 3.66 17.69
N PHE A 245 1.72 2.36 17.91
CA PHE A 245 2.69 1.32 17.56
C PHE A 245 2.78 1.03 16.05
N PHE A 246 1.74 1.35 15.29
CA PHE A 246 1.80 1.36 13.84
C PHE A 246 2.63 2.53 13.31
N VAL A 247 2.38 3.75 13.81
CA VAL A 247 3.07 4.96 13.35
C VAL A 247 4.53 4.97 13.78
N PHE A 248 4.80 4.58 15.03
CA PHE A 248 6.15 4.51 15.61
C PHE A 248 6.45 3.06 15.98
N ARG A 249 6.79 2.27 14.98
CA ARG A 249 6.97 0.84 15.10
C ARG A 249 8.12 0.42 16.02
N SER A 250 8.04 -0.83 16.49
CA SER A 250 9.05 -1.44 17.35
C SER A 250 10.24 -1.97 16.54
N SER A 251 11.45 -1.68 17.01
CA SER A 251 12.69 -2.32 16.60
C SER A 251 13.78 -2.06 17.64
N PRO A 252 14.79 -2.91 17.82
CA PRO A 252 15.94 -2.66 18.67
C PRO A 252 16.98 -1.70 18.07
N SER A 253 16.82 -1.27 16.81
CA SER A 253 17.85 -0.52 16.06
C SER A 253 18.30 0.77 16.73
N PHE A 254 17.40 1.54 17.34
CA PHE A 254 17.76 2.74 18.09
C PHE A 254 18.67 2.43 19.27
N PHE A 255 18.38 1.38 20.02
CA PHE A 255 19.17 1.01 21.19
C PHE A 255 20.53 0.46 20.80
N ARG A 256 20.60 -0.30 19.67
CA ARG A 256 21.84 -0.74 19.09
C ARG A 256 22.69 0.44 18.63
N PHE A 257 22.09 1.39 17.90
CA PHE A 257 22.76 2.62 17.48
C PHE A 257 23.40 3.35 18.67
N ILE A 258 22.65 3.55 19.77
CA ILE A 258 23.19 4.19 20.98
C ILE A 258 24.33 3.39 21.59
N ALA A 259 24.20 2.06 21.64
CA ALA A 259 25.24 1.19 22.23
C ALA A 259 26.54 1.15 21.39
N GLU A 260 26.45 1.35 20.09
CA GLU A 260 27.59 1.35 19.16
C GLU A 260 28.25 2.74 19.04
N LEU A 261 27.64 3.81 19.57
CA LEU A 261 28.24 5.14 19.56
C LEU A 261 29.54 5.15 20.41
N PRO A 262 30.61 5.79 19.92
CA PRO A 262 31.83 5.99 20.70
C PRO A 262 31.56 6.66 22.05
N LYS A 263 32.34 6.31 23.06
CA LYS A 263 32.19 6.91 24.39
C LYS A 263 32.32 8.42 24.34
N GLY A 264 31.30 9.12 24.84
CA GLY A 264 31.23 10.60 24.88
C GLY A 264 30.55 11.25 23.67
N GLU A 265 30.21 10.50 22.61
CA GLU A 265 29.52 11.06 21.47
C GLU A 265 27.98 11.10 21.61
N LEU A 266 27.44 10.42 22.61
CA LEU A 266 25.99 10.46 22.86
C LEU A 266 25.60 11.86 23.38
N SER A 267 24.89 12.60 22.54
CA SER A 267 24.34 13.90 22.84
C SER A 267 23.01 14.13 22.13
N LEU A 268 22.17 15.02 22.65
CA LEU A 268 20.92 15.40 21.99
C LEU A 268 21.17 15.97 20.58
N LYS A 269 22.27 16.72 20.41
CA LYS A 269 22.68 17.26 19.11
C LYS A 269 22.98 16.13 18.13
N ARG A 270 23.80 15.15 18.53
CA ARG A 270 24.14 13.98 17.68
C ARG A 270 22.91 13.20 17.25
N LEU A 271 21.94 13.03 18.16
CA LEU A 271 20.66 12.37 17.84
C LEU A 271 19.80 13.21 16.89
N ALA A 272 19.72 14.53 17.10
CA ALA A 272 18.93 15.43 16.27
C ALA A 272 19.49 15.60 14.83
N GLU A 273 20.78 15.44 14.65
CA GLU A 273 21.48 15.61 13.37
C GLU A 273 21.64 14.28 12.57
N GLN A 274 21.14 13.16 13.11
CA GLN A 274 21.24 11.88 12.41
C GLN A 274 20.41 11.88 11.13
N SER A 275 21.04 11.59 9.98
CA SER A 275 20.43 11.57 8.65
C SER A 275 20.56 10.22 7.93
N THR A 276 21.31 9.28 8.51
CA THR A 276 21.44 7.93 7.92
C THR A 276 20.47 6.98 8.59
N PHE A 277 19.73 6.20 7.81
CA PHE A 277 18.81 5.19 8.33
C PHE A 277 19.52 4.14 9.18
N LEU A 278 18.79 3.63 10.18
CA LEU A 278 19.26 2.55 11.02
C LEU A 278 19.02 1.21 10.33
N ASN A 279 20.09 0.50 10.04
CA ASN A 279 20.01 -0.82 9.42
C ASN A 279 19.52 -1.87 10.42
N TYR A 280 18.70 -2.79 9.97
CA TYR A 280 18.28 -3.96 10.75
C TYR A 280 19.28 -5.11 10.56
N THR A 281 19.66 -5.33 9.29
CA THR A 281 20.69 -6.26 8.87
C THR A 281 21.60 -5.58 7.85
N ASP A 282 22.72 -6.19 7.49
CA ASP A 282 23.62 -5.69 6.46
C ASP A 282 22.99 -5.72 5.05
N LYS A 283 21.86 -6.43 4.89
CA LYS A 283 21.09 -6.52 3.65
C LYS A 283 20.01 -5.44 3.51
N GLU A 284 19.77 -4.63 4.53
CA GLU A 284 18.69 -3.63 4.58
C GLU A 284 19.22 -2.28 5.03
N GLY A 285 19.72 -1.48 4.10
CA GLY A 285 20.34 -0.19 4.37
C GLY A 285 19.45 1.05 4.17
N TRP A 286 18.16 0.89 3.83
CA TRP A 286 17.32 2.01 3.36
C TRP A 286 16.07 2.29 4.22
N GLY A 287 16.06 1.87 5.47
CA GLY A 287 14.95 2.20 6.38
C GLY A 287 13.59 1.64 5.95
N LEU A 288 13.55 0.41 5.46
CA LEU A 288 12.37 -0.26 4.91
C LEU A 288 11.17 -0.31 5.84
N TRP A 289 11.43 -0.42 7.11
CA TRP A 289 10.41 -0.75 8.12
C TRP A 289 9.91 0.47 8.87
N ASN A 290 10.22 1.67 8.40
CA ASN A 290 9.84 2.92 9.02
C ASN A 290 8.78 3.68 8.20
N ILE A 291 8.40 4.85 8.68
CA ILE A 291 7.42 5.74 8.04
C ILE A 291 7.84 6.15 6.61
N ASN A 292 9.14 6.07 6.28
CA ASN A 292 9.65 6.40 4.96
C ASN A 292 9.06 5.52 3.87
N VAL A 293 8.79 4.23 4.15
CA VAL A 293 8.16 3.33 3.18
C VAL A 293 6.80 3.86 2.74
N TYR A 294 6.00 4.41 3.67
CA TYR A 294 4.71 5.02 3.34
C TYR A 294 4.87 6.35 2.59
N CYS A 295 5.95 7.08 2.82
CA CYS A 295 6.29 8.28 2.05
C CYS A 295 6.71 7.95 0.62
N ASN A 296 7.44 6.87 0.41
CA ASN A 296 7.88 6.38 -0.89
C ASN A 296 6.73 5.72 -1.67
N GLN A 297 6.08 4.74 -1.06
CA GLN A 297 5.05 3.91 -1.70
C GLN A 297 3.66 4.36 -1.29
N ARG A 298 3.27 5.54 -1.73
CA ARG A 298 2.03 6.21 -1.31
C ARG A 298 0.75 5.44 -1.62
N HIS A 299 0.76 4.62 -2.66
CA HIS A 299 -0.32 3.70 -3.02
C HIS A 299 -0.53 2.57 -1.99
N LEU A 300 0.50 2.24 -1.18
CA LEU A 300 0.45 1.14 -0.23
C LEU A 300 -0.59 1.38 0.87
N ALA A 301 -0.56 2.55 1.53
CA ALA A 301 -1.52 2.89 2.58
C ALA A 301 -2.95 2.93 2.05
N PHE A 302 -3.15 3.40 0.81
CA PHE A 302 -4.44 3.41 0.13
C PHE A 302 -5.00 1.99 -0.03
N ALA A 303 -4.17 1.04 -0.43
CA ALA A 303 -4.56 -0.37 -0.58
C ALA A 303 -4.86 -1.05 0.78
N ILE A 304 -4.08 -0.76 1.81
CA ILE A 304 -4.25 -1.32 3.17
C ILE A 304 -5.66 -1.03 3.72
N VAL A 305 -6.24 0.12 3.42
CA VAL A 305 -7.61 0.45 3.85
C VAL A 305 -8.61 -0.61 3.41
N VAL A 306 -8.53 -1.10 2.16
CA VAL A 306 -9.45 -2.12 1.64
C VAL A 306 -9.25 -3.47 2.36
N MET A 307 -7.99 -3.86 2.63
CA MET A 307 -7.69 -5.04 3.43
C MET A 307 -8.30 -4.95 4.84
N LEU A 308 -8.14 -3.83 5.51
CA LEU A 308 -8.72 -3.62 6.86
C LEU A 308 -10.25 -3.60 6.83
N LEU A 309 -10.87 -3.05 5.78
CA LEU A 309 -12.33 -3.12 5.59
C LEU A 309 -12.80 -4.57 5.44
N ALA A 310 -12.05 -5.41 4.71
CA ALA A 310 -12.35 -6.84 4.60
C ALA A 310 -12.26 -7.54 5.97
N ILE A 311 -11.24 -7.26 6.76
CA ILE A 311 -11.11 -7.76 8.14
C ILE A 311 -12.32 -7.33 8.97
N HIS A 312 -12.70 -6.05 8.93
CA HIS A 312 -13.87 -5.54 9.66
C HIS A 312 -15.20 -6.18 9.23
N PHE A 313 -15.33 -6.52 7.94
CA PHE A 313 -16.50 -7.21 7.40
C PHE A 313 -16.62 -8.63 7.96
N PHE A 314 -15.51 -9.37 8.02
CA PHE A 314 -15.51 -10.77 8.46
C PHE A 314 -15.34 -10.96 9.98
N LEU A 315 -14.99 -9.93 10.72
CA LEU A 315 -14.80 -10.00 12.18
C LEU A 315 -16.00 -10.59 12.92
N PRO A 316 -17.28 -10.28 12.59
CA PRO A 316 -18.44 -10.91 13.20
C PRO A 316 -18.53 -12.43 12.97
N TYR A 317 -17.97 -12.96 11.89
CA TYR A 317 -18.00 -14.39 11.58
C TYR A 317 -17.04 -15.17 12.48
N VAL A 318 -15.85 -14.59 12.72
CA VAL A 318 -14.90 -15.11 13.72
C VAL A 318 -15.51 -15.06 15.11
N TYR A 319 -16.24 -13.99 15.44
CA TYR A 319 -16.92 -13.82 16.70
C TYR A 319 -17.99 -14.92 16.93
N GLU A 320 -18.80 -15.25 15.93
CA GLU A 320 -19.81 -16.30 16.04
C GLU A 320 -19.18 -17.67 16.33
N MET A 321 -18.07 -18.01 15.66
CA MET A 321 -17.32 -19.23 15.97
C MET A 321 -16.75 -19.20 17.40
N ALA A 322 -16.15 -18.10 17.81
CA ALA A 322 -15.60 -17.93 19.13
C ALA A 322 -16.67 -18.11 20.24
N ASN A 323 -17.88 -17.59 20.04
CA ASN A 323 -18.99 -17.79 20.96
C ASN A 323 -19.43 -19.26 21.07
N LYS A 324 -19.45 -19.98 19.94
CA LYS A 324 -19.78 -21.42 19.96
C LYS A 324 -18.72 -22.23 20.72
N LEU A 325 -17.44 -21.88 20.52
CA LEU A 325 -16.35 -22.51 21.28
C LEU A 325 -16.44 -22.19 22.76
N GLN A 326 -16.83 -20.97 23.11
CA GLN A 326 -17.08 -20.59 24.49
C GLN A 326 -18.22 -21.40 25.12
N ALA A 327 -19.35 -21.47 24.45
CA ALA A 327 -20.49 -22.24 24.91
C ALA A 327 -20.11 -23.73 25.12
N LYS A 328 -19.34 -24.30 24.18
CA LYS A 328 -18.86 -25.69 24.27
C LYS A 328 -17.90 -25.90 25.45
N ARG A 329 -17.00 -24.93 25.68
CA ARG A 329 -16.11 -24.94 26.85
C ARG A 329 -16.85 -24.88 28.17
N GLU A 330 -17.89 -24.05 28.26
CA GLU A 330 -18.74 -23.95 29.46
C GLU A 330 -19.53 -25.24 29.70
N GLU A 331 -20.01 -25.88 28.63
CA GLU A 331 -20.64 -27.19 28.70
C GLU A 331 -19.69 -28.22 29.30
N PHE A 332 -18.48 -28.34 28.80
CA PHE A 332 -17.46 -29.26 29.32
C PHE A 332 -17.10 -28.96 30.78
N ASN A 333 -16.94 -27.69 31.15
CA ASN A 333 -16.61 -27.33 32.53
C ASN A 333 -17.74 -27.67 33.53
N ARG A 334 -19.02 -27.64 33.11
CA ARG A 334 -20.14 -28.06 33.93
C ARG A 334 -20.13 -29.56 34.14
N THR A 335 -19.79 -30.33 33.11
CA THR A 335 -19.76 -31.81 33.17
C THR A 335 -18.59 -32.32 34.03
N GLU A 336 -17.45 -31.61 34.10
CA GLU A 336 -16.28 -31.98 34.91
C GLU A 336 -16.45 -31.85 36.41
N ILE A 337 -17.42 -31.04 36.87
CA ILE A 337 -17.69 -30.87 38.31
C ILE A 337 -18.26 -32.17 38.93
N ASP A 338 -18.82 -33.05 38.09
CA ASP A 338 -19.48 -34.28 38.54
C ASP A 338 -18.62 -35.57 38.50
N THR A 339 -17.41 -35.56 37.91
CA THR A 339 -16.58 -36.78 37.71
C THR A 339 -15.10 -36.59 38.04
N LYS A 340 -14.60 -37.31 39.05
CA LYS A 340 -13.17 -37.34 39.41
C LYS A 340 -12.66 -38.77 39.49
N LYS A 341 -12.05 -39.30 38.40
CA LYS A 341 -11.08 -40.44 38.44
C LYS A 341 -10.18 -40.49 37.20
N GLY A 342 -8.90 -40.90 37.36
CA GLY A 342 -7.82 -40.71 36.39
C GLY A 342 -7.93 -41.40 35.03
N ALA A 343 -8.66 -42.52 34.86
CA ALA A 343 -8.91 -43.13 33.54
C ALA A 343 -9.91 -42.33 32.68
N GLU A 344 -10.74 -41.52 33.33
CA GLU A 344 -11.76 -40.66 32.71
C GLU A 344 -11.13 -39.37 32.13
N VAL A 345 -9.90 -39.02 32.53
CA VAL A 345 -9.21 -37.80 32.04
C VAL A 345 -8.85 -37.91 30.55
N PHE A 346 -8.39 -39.10 30.10
CA PHE A 346 -8.03 -39.27 28.68
C PHE A 346 -9.26 -39.35 27.78
N SER A 347 -10.33 -40.03 28.23
CA SER A 347 -11.61 -40.04 27.53
C SER A 347 -12.22 -38.62 27.46
N SER A 348 -12.12 -37.84 28.55
CA SER A 348 -12.59 -36.45 28.57
C SER A 348 -11.80 -35.52 27.64
N LEU A 349 -10.49 -35.71 27.49
CA LEU A 349 -9.69 -34.95 26.53
C LEU A 349 -10.06 -35.28 25.08
N TRP A 350 -10.30 -36.55 24.78
CA TRP A 350 -10.74 -36.97 23.44
C TRP A 350 -12.16 -36.46 23.12
N GLU A 351 -13.07 -36.50 24.06
CA GLU A 351 -14.41 -35.95 23.94
C GLU A 351 -14.38 -34.42 23.73
N ARG A 352 -13.53 -33.73 24.46
CA ARG A 352 -13.29 -32.29 24.26
C ARG A 352 -12.76 -31.99 22.87
N PHE A 353 -11.71 -32.70 22.45
CA PHE A 353 -11.14 -32.55 21.11
C PHE A 353 -12.19 -32.79 20.03
N THR A 354 -12.89 -33.93 20.07
CA THR A 354 -13.96 -34.26 19.10
C THR A 354 -15.12 -33.28 19.14
N GLY A 355 -15.46 -32.79 20.34
CA GLY A 355 -16.47 -31.75 20.52
C GLY A 355 -16.09 -30.42 19.85
N TYR A 356 -14.84 -29.99 20.00
CA TYR A 356 -14.33 -28.78 19.29
C TYR A 356 -14.27 -29.00 17.79
N VAL A 357 -13.80 -30.15 17.32
CA VAL A 357 -13.80 -30.51 15.88
C VAL A 357 -15.20 -30.46 15.29
N LYS A 358 -16.21 -30.98 16.02
CA LYS A 358 -17.62 -30.87 15.61
C LYS A 358 -18.08 -29.41 15.49
N VAL A 359 -17.72 -28.54 16.45
CA VAL A 359 -18.07 -27.13 16.41
C VAL A 359 -17.43 -26.45 15.22
N PHE A 360 -16.15 -26.73 14.93
CA PHE A 360 -15.41 -26.10 13.84
C PHE A 360 -15.88 -26.54 12.44
N PHE A 361 -16.22 -27.84 12.26
CA PHE A 361 -16.37 -28.37 10.89
C PHE A 361 -17.75 -28.94 10.60
N PHE A 362 -18.53 -29.33 11.61
CA PHE A 362 -19.74 -30.11 11.41
C PHE A 362 -21.02 -29.41 11.87
N THR A 363 -20.96 -28.08 12.10
CA THR A 363 -22.16 -27.27 12.32
C THR A 363 -22.76 -26.83 10.98
N LYS A 364 -24.08 -26.62 10.91
CA LYS A 364 -24.79 -26.15 9.70
C LYS A 364 -24.24 -24.82 9.14
N THR A 365 -23.67 -23.99 10.00
CA THR A 365 -23.11 -22.67 9.63
C THR A 365 -21.65 -22.73 9.25
N ALA A 366 -20.91 -23.82 9.58
CA ALA A 366 -19.47 -23.91 9.34
C ALA A 366 -19.09 -23.67 7.86
N PHE A 367 -19.83 -24.29 6.93
CA PHE A 367 -19.67 -24.11 5.48
C PHE A 367 -20.92 -23.48 4.85
N GLY A 368 -21.65 -22.67 5.60
CA GLY A 368 -22.78 -21.90 5.10
C GLY A 368 -22.39 -20.61 4.40
N VAL A 369 -23.40 -19.93 3.84
CA VAL A 369 -23.35 -18.54 3.37
C VAL A 369 -24.23 -17.69 4.28
N LYS A 370 -23.80 -16.45 4.53
CA LYS A 370 -24.56 -15.48 5.34
C LYS A 370 -24.92 -14.24 4.52
N HIS A 371 -23.96 -13.70 3.78
CA HIS A 371 -24.11 -12.49 2.99
C HIS A 371 -23.42 -12.61 1.63
N PRO A 372 -23.82 -13.56 0.74
CA PRO A 372 -23.08 -13.88 -0.48
C PRO A 372 -22.93 -12.69 -1.44
N VAL A 373 -23.96 -11.86 -1.57
CA VAL A 373 -23.89 -10.65 -2.44
C VAL A 373 -22.88 -9.66 -1.91
N ARG A 374 -22.80 -9.45 -0.61
CA ARG A 374 -21.78 -8.56 0.00
C ARG A 374 -20.38 -9.14 -0.10
N ALA A 375 -20.25 -10.45 0.05
CA ALA A 375 -18.98 -11.16 -0.16
C ALA A 375 -18.50 -11.01 -1.62
N LEU A 376 -19.40 -11.14 -2.58
CA LEU A 376 -19.10 -10.89 -4.01
C LEU A 376 -18.63 -9.45 -4.26
N LEU A 377 -19.37 -8.46 -3.76
CA LEU A 377 -19.00 -7.03 -3.93
C LEU A 377 -17.67 -6.70 -3.28
N LEU A 378 -17.40 -7.26 -2.09
CA LEU A 378 -16.10 -7.13 -1.44
C LEU A 378 -15.00 -7.79 -2.27
N GLY A 379 -15.27 -8.96 -2.87
CA GLY A 379 -14.37 -9.63 -3.80
C GLY A 379 -14.07 -8.80 -5.04
N ILE A 380 -15.05 -8.11 -5.60
CA ILE A 380 -14.86 -7.18 -6.73
C ILE A 380 -13.95 -6.01 -6.31
N LEU A 381 -14.19 -5.41 -5.15
CA LEU A 381 -13.36 -4.32 -4.66
C LEU A 381 -11.92 -4.77 -4.38
N LEU A 382 -11.73 -5.98 -3.84
CA LEU A 382 -10.40 -6.56 -3.62
C LEU A 382 -9.69 -6.92 -4.92
N GLY A 383 -10.41 -7.46 -5.92
CA GLY A 383 -9.84 -7.75 -7.24
C GLY A 383 -9.35 -6.47 -7.91
N ALA A 384 -10.20 -5.44 -7.95
CA ALA A 384 -9.85 -4.12 -8.47
C ALA A 384 -8.62 -3.49 -7.79
N LEU A 385 -8.23 -3.97 -6.60
CA LEU A 385 -7.06 -3.51 -5.87
C LEU A 385 -5.73 -4.01 -6.45
N ALA A 386 -5.72 -5.07 -7.26
CA ALA A 386 -4.51 -5.68 -7.79
C ALA A 386 -3.59 -4.66 -8.47
N PHE A 387 -4.16 -3.77 -9.28
CA PHE A 387 -3.44 -2.71 -9.99
C PHE A 387 -3.16 -1.45 -9.16
N PHE A 388 -3.70 -1.36 -7.94
CA PHE A 388 -3.25 -0.36 -6.96
C PHE A 388 -2.07 -0.89 -6.14
N ASN A 389 -2.15 -2.14 -5.65
CA ASN A 389 -1.04 -2.83 -4.97
C ASN A 389 -1.31 -4.34 -4.84
N GLY A 390 -0.69 -5.14 -5.68
CA GLY A 390 -0.86 -6.59 -5.71
C GLY A 390 -0.39 -7.30 -4.41
N SER A 391 0.64 -6.79 -3.74
CA SER A 391 1.13 -7.39 -2.49
C SER A 391 0.08 -7.33 -1.38
N VAL A 392 -0.66 -6.23 -1.27
CA VAL A 392 -1.76 -6.10 -0.30
C VAL A 392 -2.91 -7.06 -0.62
N LEU A 393 -3.23 -7.27 -1.89
CA LEU A 393 -4.22 -8.27 -2.29
C LEU A 393 -3.81 -9.68 -1.85
N ILE A 394 -2.57 -10.08 -2.12
CA ILE A 394 -2.02 -11.39 -1.72
C ILE A 394 -2.08 -11.54 -0.19
N ALA A 395 -1.62 -10.55 0.55
CA ALA A 395 -1.67 -10.55 2.01
C ALA A 395 -3.12 -10.64 2.55
N CYS A 396 -4.05 -9.92 1.93
CA CYS A 396 -5.46 -9.96 2.28
C CYS A 396 -6.06 -11.36 2.04
N CYS A 397 -5.83 -11.95 0.87
CA CYS A 397 -6.32 -13.31 0.56
C CYS A 397 -5.77 -14.35 1.53
N SER A 398 -4.47 -14.26 1.86
CA SER A 398 -3.85 -15.14 2.87
C SER A 398 -4.48 -14.94 4.24
N MET A 399 -4.67 -13.70 4.68
CA MET A 399 -5.33 -13.39 5.95
C MET A 399 -6.76 -13.95 6.00
N LEU A 400 -7.54 -13.75 4.92
CA LEU A 400 -8.90 -14.25 4.83
C LEU A 400 -8.96 -15.78 4.84
N PHE A 401 -7.99 -16.47 4.23
CA PHE A 401 -7.88 -17.92 4.28
C PHE A 401 -7.73 -18.42 5.72
N PHE A 402 -6.81 -17.87 6.50
CA PHE A 402 -6.62 -18.29 7.89
C PHE A 402 -7.77 -17.83 8.81
N MET A 403 -8.38 -16.67 8.54
CA MET A 403 -9.60 -16.27 9.25
C MET A 403 -10.75 -17.22 8.98
N ALA A 404 -10.92 -17.67 7.73
CA ALA A 404 -11.95 -18.66 7.37
C ALA A 404 -11.79 -19.97 8.16
N ALA A 405 -10.54 -20.41 8.40
CA ALA A 405 -10.28 -21.63 9.17
C ALA A 405 -10.91 -21.59 10.58
N VAL A 406 -10.94 -20.42 11.22
CA VAL A 406 -11.48 -20.20 12.58
C VAL A 406 -12.83 -19.49 12.61
N SER A 407 -13.55 -19.45 11.49
CA SER A 407 -14.84 -18.75 11.33
C SER A 407 -15.97 -19.70 10.96
N ASP A 408 -17.20 -19.20 11.15
CA ASP A 408 -18.37 -19.72 10.47
C ASP A 408 -18.51 -19.12 9.06
N TYR A 409 -19.44 -19.64 8.27
CA TYR A 409 -19.82 -19.15 6.93
C TYR A 409 -18.62 -19.04 5.96
N ARG A 410 -17.81 -20.10 5.94
CA ARG A 410 -16.57 -20.15 5.12
C ARG A 410 -16.79 -19.94 3.64
N LEU A 411 -18.01 -20.22 3.12
CA LEU A 411 -18.31 -19.97 1.70
C LEU A 411 -18.36 -18.47 1.36
N ASP A 412 -18.70 -17.56 2.27
CA ASP A 412 -18.61 -16.13 2.01
C ASP A 412 -17.14 -15.67 1.82
N TYR A 413 -16.21 -16.24 2.61
CA TYR A 413 -14.77 -16.00 2.39
C TYR A 413 -14.30 -16.55 1.03
N LEU A 414 -14.76 -17.75 0.67
CA LEU A 414 -14.42 -18.36 -0.60
C LEU A 414 -14.95 -17.53 -1.78
N ILE A 415 -16.20 -17.07 -1.71
CA ILE A 415 -16.80 -16.17 -2.71
C ILE A 415 -15.94 -14.92 -2.87
N THR A 416 -15.57 -14.27 -1.75
CA THR A 416 -14.73 -13.07 -1.77
C THR A 416 -13.37 -13.34 -2.42
N ALA A 417 -12.67 -14.38 -2.00
CA ALA A 417 -11.33 -14.69 -2.48
C ALA A 417 -11.35 -15.11 -3.96
N LEU A 418 -12.26 -15.99 -4.35
CA LEU A 418 -12.37 -16.43 -5.76
C LEU A 418 -12.73 -15.25 -6.68
N THR A 419 -13.68 -14.40 -6.29
CA THR A 419 -14.04 -13.21 -7.07
C THR A 419 -12.83 -12.29 -7.24
N ALA A 420 -12.08 -12.05 -6.17
CA ALA A 420 -10.88 -11.21 -6.22
C ALA A 420 -9.81 -11.81 -7.14
N LEU A 421 -9.53 -13.12 -7.02
CA LEU A 421 -8.53 -13.80 -7.85
C LEU A 421 -8.94 -13.88 -9.32
N ILE A 422 -10.21 -14.14 -9.61
CA ILE A 422 -10.71 -14.17 -10.99
C ILE A 422 -10.58 -12.79 -11.62
N LEU A 423 -11.02 -11.73 -10.91
CA LEU A 423 -10.98 -10.37 -11.45
C LEU A 423 -9.52 -9.93 -11.65
N SER A 424 -8.65 -10.10 -10.67
CA SER A 424 -7.23 -9.74 -10.81
C SER A 424 -6.52 -10.53 -11.92
N SER A 425 -6.89 -11.79 -12.13
CA SER A 425 -6.35 -12.60 -13.24
C SER A 425 -6.85 -12.12 -14.60
N LEU A 426 -8.11 -11.67 -14.68
CA LEU A 426 -8.65 -11.07 -15.91
C LEU A 426 -7.97 -9.73 -16.22
N GLU A 427 -7.82 -8.88 -15.21
CA GLU A 427 -7.10 -7.61 -15.34
C GLU A 427 -5.67 -7.83 -15.84
N SER A 428 -4.93 -8.77 -15.22
CA SER A 428 -3.57 -9.08 -15.65
C SER A 428 -3.49 -9.56 -17.09
N LYS A 429 -4.42 -10.40 -17.52
CA LYS A 429 -4.44 -10.90 -18.91
C LYS A 429 -4.83 -9.84 -19.94
N LEU A 430 -5.58 -8.82 -19.53
CA LEU A 430 -6.05 -7.77 -20.44
C LEU A 430 -5.05 -6.62 -20.59
N PHE A 431 -4.29 -6.33 -19.54
CA PHE A 431 -3.47 -5.11 -19.45
C PHE A 431 -1.98 -5.34 -19.24
N ILE A 432 -1.54 -6.59 -18.99
CA ILE A 432 -0.12 -6.92 -18.77
C ILE A 432 0.30 -8.00 -19.76
N SER A 433 1.33 -7.73 -20.54
CA SER A 433 2.00 -8.74 -21.35
C SER A 433 3.18 -9.33 -20.60
N GLY A 434 3.11 -10.62 -20.29
CA GLY A 434 4.17 -11.34 -19.58
C GLY A 434 4.05 -11.23 -18.05
N SER A 435 5.00 -11.81 -17.35
CA SER A 435 5.09 -11.76 -15.89
C SER A 435 6.36 -11.02 -15.47
N ALA A 436 6.19 -9.91 -14.77
CA ALA A 436 7.32 -9.21 -14.13
C ALA A 436 7.96 -10.04 -13.00
N VAL A 437 7.29 -11.15 -12.59
CA VAL A 437 7.54 -11.70 -11.28
C VAL A 437 7.41 -13.22 -11.31
N SER A 438 8.45 -13.93 -10.88
CA SER A 438 8.40 -15.34 -10.52
C SER A 438 8.23 -15.53 -9.02
N LEU A 439 7.37 -16.48 -8.62
CA LEU A 439 7.26 -16.91 -7.23
C LEU A 439 8.33 -17.95 -6.96
N GLN A 440 9.36 -17.58 -6.20
CA GLN A 440 10.36 -18.52 -5.73
C GLN A 440 10.22 -18.73 -4.23
N PHE A 441 10.25 -19.99 -3.83
CA PHE A 441 10.25 -20.35 -2.41
C PHE A 441 11.67 -20.29 -1.88
N PHE A 442 11.92 -19.36 -0.96
CA PHE A 442 13.23 -19.15 -0.36
C PHE A 442 13.12 -19.15 1.16
N PHE A 443 13.78 -20.11 1.82
CA PHE A 443 13.82 -20.11 3.28
C PHE A 443 14.84 -19.10 3.80
N GLY A 444 14.45 -18.27 4.75
CA GLY A 444 15.34 -17.37 5.45
C GLY A 444 15.16 -15.90 5.12
N PHE A 445 14.39 -15.56 4.10
CA PHE A 445 14.13 -14.18 3.70
C PHE A 445 15.45 -13.37 3.61
N LEU A 446 15.54 -12.20 4.25
CA LEU A 446 16.77 -11.40 4.34
C LEU A 446 17.67 -11.74 5.54
N ALA A 447 17.45 -12.87 6.20
CA ALA A 447 18.34 -13.34 7.26
C ALA A 447 19.76 -13.57 6.74
N GLU A 448 20.76 -13.27 7.55
CA GLU A 448 22.17 -13.50 7.20
C GLU A 448 22.45 -14.97 6.91
N ASN A 449 21.85 -15.85 7.71
CA ASN A 449 21.96 -17.30 7.59
C ASN A 449 20.60 -17.94 7.38
N ASN A 450 20.46 -18.76 6.35
CA ASN A 450 19.23 -19.48 6.01
C ASN A 450 18.98 -20.69 6.95
N THR A 451 19.11 -20.48 8.24
CA THR A 451 18.86 -21.45 9.32
C THR A 451 17.70 -20.96 10.19
N LEU A 452 17.11 -21.87 10.97
CA LEU A 452 16.08 -21.49 11.93
C LEU A 452 16.58 -20.43 12.92
N TYR A 453 17.83 -20.55 13.38
CA TYR A 453 18.45 -19.55 14.25
C TYR A 453 18.60 -18.20 13.54
N GLY A 454 19.09 -18.18 12.30
CA GLY A 454 19.22 -16.98 11.51
C GLY A 454 17.88 -16.27 11.32
N MET A 455 16.81 -17.03 11.04
CA MET A 455 15.44 -16.50 10.94
C MET A 455 14.95 -15.89 12.25
N LEU A 456 15.11 -16.58 13.38
CA LEU A 456 14.70 -16.06 14.68
C LEU A 456 15.49 -14.82 15.07
N HIS A 457 16.80 -14.80 14.77
CA HIS A 457 17.66 -13.63 14.98
C HIS A 457 17.21 -12.45 14.11
N TYR A 458 16.90 -12.69 12.83
CA TYR A 458 16.39 -11.67 11.92
C TYR A 458 15.03 -11.09 12.41
N MET A 459 14.10 -11.94 12.83
CA MET A 459 12.83 -11.50 13.43
C MET A 459 13.07 -10.64 14.70
N TRP A 460 14.07 -11.01 15.51
CA TRP A 460 14.45 -10.21 16.67
C TRP A 460 15.02 -8.84 16.27
N GLN A 461 15.88 -8.79 15.26
CA GLN A 461 16.42 -7.54 14.73
C GLN A 461 15.33 -6.62 14.17
N LEU A 462 14.32 -7.20 13.49
CA LEU A 462 13.19 -6.44 12.96
C LEU A 462 12.27 -5.90 14.05
N TRP A 463 11.82 -6.76 14.94
CA TRP A 463 10.67 -6.50 15.83
C TRP A 463 11.03 -6.38 17.30
N GLY A 464 12.20 -6.86 17.70
CA GLY A 464 12.65 -6.79 19.07
C GLY A 464 11.63 -7.31 20.07
N VAL A 465 11.32 -6.49 21.05
CA VAL A 465 10.40 -6.85 22.15
C VAL A 465 8.96 -7.14 21.71
N LEU A 466 8.54 -6.73 20.52
CA LEU A 466 7.21 -7.05 19.99
C LEU A 466 6.94 -8.56 19.98
N LEU A 467 7.96 -9.38 19.64
CA LEU A 467 7.84 -10.84 19.66
C LEU A 467 7.52 -11.38 21.05
N LEU A 468 8.11 -10.79 22.10
CA LEU A 468 7.84 -11.19 23.48
C LEU A 468 6.40 -10.86 23.88
N PHE A 469 5.87 -9.71 23.42
CA PHE A 469 4.47 -9.34 23.68
C PHE A 469 3.49 -10.29 22.98
N ILE A 470 3.80 -10.70 21.73
CA ILE A 470 2.97 -11.67 21.00
C ILE A 470 2.96 -13.00 21.76
N GLY A 471 4.12 -13.53 22.12
CA GLY A 471 4.25 -14.77 22.89
C GLY A 471 3.55 -14.71 24.25
N ALA A 472 3.84 -13.66 25.02
CA ALA A 472 3.22 -13.43 26.32
C ALA A 472 1.69 -13.32 26.22
N TYR A 473 1.20 -12.60 25.20
CA TYR A 473 -0.23 -12.45 24.99
C TYR A 473 -0.92 -13.78 24.66
N LEU A 474 -0.34 -14.59 23.77
CA LEU A 474 -0.88 -15.90 23.42
C LEU A 474 -0.93 -16.84 24.64
N LEU A 475 0.11 -16.86 25.47
CA LEU A 475 0.17 -17.65 26.69
C LEU A 475 -0.85 -17.17 27.74
N LEU A 476 -0.86 -15.87 28.03
CA LEU A 476 -1.72 -15.26 29.05
C LEU A 476 -3.19 -15.20 28.61
N GLY A 477 -3.46 -15.07 27.32
CA GLY A 477 -4.80 -15.05 26.74
C GLY A 477 -5.60 -16.31 27.07
N TRP A 478 -4.96 -17.48 27.09
CA TRP A 478 -5.59 -18.73 27.53
C TRP A 478 -5.88 -18.75 29.02
N GLY A 479 -4.97 -18.23 29.86
CA GLY A 479 -5.11 -18.20 31.31
C GLY A 479 -6.21 -17.29 31.85
N VAL A 480 -6.48 -16.18 31.17
CA VAL A 480 -7.39 -15.09 31.64
C VAL A 480 -8.77 -15.09 30.96
N LYS A 481 -9.21 -16.19 30.38
CA LYS A 481 -10.52 -16.32 29.70
C LYS A 481 -10.72 -15.38 28.50
N ARG A 482 -9.63 -14.95 27.85
CA ARG A 482 -9.64 -14.05 26.68
C ARG A 482 -9.51 -14.80 25.36
N TYR A 483 -9.86 -16.06 25.34
CA TYR A 483 -9.67 -16.89 24.17
C TYR A 483 -10.40 -16.41 22.91
N LEU A 484 -11.40 -15.54 23.04
CA LEU A 484 -12.03 -14.89 21.88
C LEU A 484 -11.01 -14.10 21.04
N VAL A 485 -10.17 -13.31 21.72
CA VAL A 485 -9.11 -12.53 21.06
C VAL A 485 -7.99 -13.45 20.60
N VAL A 486 -7.71 -14.55 21.34
CA VAL A 486 -6.75 -15.57 20.93
C VAL A 486 -7.20 -16.25 19.63
N VAL A 487 -8.48 -16.62 19.52
CA VAL A 487 -9.04 -17.21 18.29
C VAL A 487 -8.90 -16.28 17.10
N PHE A 488 -9.06 -14.97 17.28
CA PHE A 488 -8.78 -13.99 16.22
C PHE A 488 -7.29 -13.84 15.94
N SER A 489 -6.45 -13.92 16.96
CA SER A 489 -5.00 -13.69 16.87
C SER A 489 -4.26 -14.82 16.16
N VAL A 490 -4.69 -16.07 16.35
CA VAL A 490 -4.04 -17.25 15.76
C VAL A 490 -3.95 -17.16 14.23
N PRO A 491 -5.02 -16.82 13.48
CA PRO A 491 -4.92 -16.62 12.04
C PRO A 491 -3.92 -15.55 11.62
N LEU A 492 -3.85 -14.43 12.38
CA LEU A 492 -2.89 -13.37 12.13
C LEU A 492 -1.45 -13.86 12.27
N VAL A 493 -1.15 -14.50 13.39
CA VAL A 493 0.20 -15.01 13.67
C VAL A 493 0.61 -16.06 12.63
N ILE A 494 -0.27 -17.00 12.29
CA ILE A 494 0.03 -18.05 11.30
C ILE A 494 0.22 -17.44 9.91
N ALA A 495 -0.70 -16.57 9.45
CA ALA A 495 -0.61 -15.94 8.13
C ALA A 495 0.73 -15.25 7.93
N PHE A 496 1.17 -14.48 8.94
CA PHE A 496 2.41 -13.74 8.83
C PHE A 496 3.66 -14.58 9.10
N SER A 497 3.57 -15.60 9.94
CA SER A 497 4.68 -16.55 10.12
C SER A 497 4.99 -17.31 8.82
N VAL A 498 3.97 -17.66 8.04
CA VAL A 498 4.17 -18.30 6.73
C VAL A 498 4.96 -17.39 5.79
N PHE A 499 4.63 -16.10 5.70
CA PHE A 499 5.38 -15.15 4.85
C PHE A 499 6.80 -14.87 5.35
N LEU A 500 7.01 -14.86 6.66
CA LEU A 500 8.32 -14.62 7.25
C LEU A 500 9.25 -15.83 7.18
N ILE A 501 8.69 -17.01 7.45
CA ILE A 501 9.50 -18.25 7.55
C ILE A 501 9.74 -18.84 6.16
N SER A 502 8.76 -18.82 5.29
CA SER A 502 8.85 -19.46 3.98
C SER A 502 9.48 -18.59 2.89
N GLY A 503 9.64 -17.28 3.14
CA GLY A 503 10.27 -16.38 2.16
C GLY A 503 9.74 -16.63 0.74
N ILE A 504 8.45 -16.31 0.49
CA ILE A 504 7.97 -16.28 -0.88
C ILE A 504 8.63 -15.06 -1.51
N GLU A 505 9.71 -15.27 -2.23
CA GLU A 505 10.38 -14.22 -2.96
C GLU A 505 9.68 -14.03 -4.29
N VAL A 506 9.27 -12.78 -4.51
CA VAL A 506 8.73 -12.34 -5.77
C VAL A 506 9.89 -11.63 -6.47
N THR A 507 10.65 -12.35 -7.30
CA THR A 507 11.78 -11.80 -8.04
C THR A 507 11.40 -11.54 -9.49
N PRO A 508 11.91 -10.45 -10.10
CA PRO A 508 11.89 -10.32 -11.55
C PRO A 508 12.64 -11.49 -12.20
N GLU A 509 12.07 -12.09 -13.25
CA GLU A 509 12.65 -13.30 -13.89
C GLU A 509 14.08 -13.11 -14.41
N ASN A 510 14.52 -11.89 -14.66
CA ASN A 510 15.80 -11.56 -15.31
C ASN A 510 16.89 -11.03 -14.35
N LEU A 511 16.74 -11.19 -13.05
CA LEU A 511 17.70 -10.64 -12.06
C LEU A 511 18.99 -11.50 -11.90
N TYR A 512 19.48 -12.15 -12.97
CA TYR A 512 20.67 -13.01 -12.90
C TYR A 512 22.00 -12.26 -12.75
N LEU A 513 22.06 -10.97 -13.03
CA LEU A 513 23.32 -10.20 -13.07
C LEU A 513 23.56 -9.26 -11.90
N VAL A 514 22.56 -8.92 -11.11
CA VAL A 514 22.73 -8.06 -9.94
C VAL A 514 22.39 -8.84 -8.67
N LYS A 515 23.38 -9.16 -7.86
CA LYS A 515 23.26 -9.82 -6.54
C LYS A 515 22.51 -8.97 -5.49
N TYR A 516 21.68 -8.05 -5.89
CA TYR A 516 20.79 -7.30 -5.02
C TYR A 516 19.40 -7.87 -5.17
N TYR A 517 19.06 -8.80 -4.29
CA TYR A 517 17.69 -9.30 -4.14
C TYR A 517 16.80 -8.14 -3.72
N ILE A 518 16.08 -7.55 -4.66
CA ILE A 518 15.00 -6.62 -4.34
C ILE A 518 13.82 -7.47 -3.91
N SER A 519 13.81 -7.82 -2.64
CA SER A 519 12.73 -8.59 -2.08
C SER A 519 11.49 -7.71 -1.92
N VAL A 520 10.43 -8.02 -2.63
CA VAL A 520 9.11 -7.38 -2.44
C VAL A 520 8.48 -7.81 -1.11
N ASN A 521 9.03 -8.81 -0.44
CA ASN A 521 8.51 -9.40 0.79
C ASN A 521 8.52 -8.46 2.00
N HIS A 522 9.31 -7.38 1.98
CA HIS A 522 9.29 -6.36 3.04
C HIS A 522 7.87 -5.80 3.26
N LYS A 523 7.04 -5.71 2.22
CA LYS A 523 5.64 -5.26 2.33
C LYS A 523 4.81 -6.19 3.21
N PHE A 524 5.01 -7.50 3.10
CA PHE A 524 4.33 -8.47 3.95
C PHE A 524 4.75 -8.38 5.41
N VAL A 525 6.02 -8.13 5.68
CA VAL A 525 6.53 -7.92 7.03
C VAL A 525 5.95 -6.64 7.66
N MET A 526 5.83 -5.57 6.88
CA MET A 526 5.16 -4.34 7.33
C MET A 526 3.69 -4.55 7.67
N LEU A 527 2.96 -5.27 6.79
CA LEU A 527 1.55 -5.59 7.02
C LEU A 527 1.37 -6.48 8.27
N ALA A 528 2.30 -7.41 8.47
CA ALA A 528 2.35 -8.23 9.67
C ALA A 528 2.51 -7.37 10.92
N GLU A 529 3.51 -6.52 10.97
CA GLU A 529 3.79 -5.65 12.12
C GLU A 529 2.62 -4.73 12.43
N MET A 530 2.01 -4.14 11.41
CA MET A 530 0.83 -3.30 11.54
C MET A 530 -0.30 -4.01 12.31
N LEU A 531 -0.64 -5.23 11.91
CA LEU A 531 -1.73 -5.99 12.55
C LEU A 531 -1.31 -6.58 13.91
N LEU A 532 -0.05 -7.00 14.05
CA LEU A 532 0.49 -7.53 15.29
C LEU A 532 0.67 -6.45 16.37
N SER A 533 0.69 -5.17 16.01
CA SER A 533 0.75 -4.02 16.94
C SER A 533 -0.41 -3.98 17.94
N VAL A 534 -1.51 -4.69 17.66
CA VAL A 534 -2.64 -4.81 18.60
C VAL A 534 -2.28 -5.55 19.90
N PHE A 535 -1.31 -6.49 19.84
CA PHE A 535 -0.95 -7.30 21.03
C PHE A 535 -0.24 -6.51 22.13
N PRO A 536 0.84 -5.76 21.84
CA PRO A 536 1.44 -4.90 22.85
C PRO A 536 0.46 -3.82 23.32
N ALA A 537 -0.41 -3.31 22.42
CA ALA A 537 -1.43 -2.34 22.80
C ALA A 537 -2.39 -2.90 23.85
N ILE A 538 -2.80 -4.17 23.75
CA ILE A 538 -3.65 -4.83 24.76
C ILE A 538 -2.90 -4.94 26.09
N VAL A 539 -1.67 -5.45 26.08
CA VAL A 539 -0.89 -5.66 27.30
C VAL A 539 -0.64 -4.34 28.03
N ILE A 540 -0.22 -3.31 27.29
CA ILE A 540 0.08 -1.99 27.88
C ILE A 540 -1.21 -1.32 28.38
N ALA A 541 -2.31 -1.42 27.66
CA ALA A 541 -3.59 -0.90 28.13
C ALA A 541 -4.05 -1.57 29.44
N GLU A 542 -3.75 -2.85 29.64
CA GLU A 542 -4.01 -3.52 30.92
C GLU A 542 -3.13 -2.99 32.05
N LEU A 543 -1.85 -2.68 31.77
CA LEU A 543 -0.97 -2.07 32.75
C LEU A 543 -1.42 -0.65 33.16
N PHE A 544 -2.03 0.11 32.26
CA PHE A 544 -2.62 1.40 32.57
C PHE A 544 -3.98 1.34 33.29
N ALA A 545 -4.70 0.22 33.19
CA ALA A 545 -6.04 0.10 33.72
C ALA A 545 -6.10 0.33 35.25
N LYS A 546 -7.19 0.92 35.75
CA LYS A 546 -7.39 1.15 37.19
C LYS A 546 -7.46 -0.18 37.97
N LYS A 547 -8.12 -1.19 37.40
CA LYS A 547 -8.15 -2.57 37.89
C LYS A 547 -7.50 -3.46 36.86
N SER A 548 -6.46 -4.19 37.21
CA SER A 548 -5.73 -5.10 36.34
C SER A 548 -5.47 -6.42 37.04
N ALA A 549 -5.52 -7.52 36.32
CA ALA A 549 -5.11 -8.83 36.82
C ALA A 549 -3.60 -8.91 37.12
N PHE A 550 -2.80 -7.96 36.61
CA PHE A 550 -1.38 -7.91 36.81
C PHE A 550 -1.01 -6.92 37.92
N LEU A 551 -0.28 -7.37 38.94
CA LEU A 551 0.27 -6.53 40.01
C LEU A 551 -0.79 -5.59 40.64
N GLU A 552 -1.93 -6.11 41.01
CA GLU A 552 -3.14 -5.37 41.39
C GLU A 552 -2.87 -4.30 42.49
N GLN A 553 -1.98 -4.59 43.42
CA GLN A 553 -1.65 -3.70 44.55
C GLN A 553 -0.54 -2.67 44.22
N ARG A 554 0.15 -2.74 43.07
CA ARG A 554 1.31 -1.89 42.75
C ARG A 554 1.05 -0.96 41.54
N VAL A 555 0.06 -0.09 41.67
CA VAL A 555 -0.41 0.79 40.58
C VAL A 555 0.70 1.67 40.00
N VAL A 556 1.57 2.23 40.82
CA VAL A 556 2.67 3.12 40.37
C VAL A 556 3.67 2.34 39.53
N ILE A 557 4.16 1.19 40.04
CA ILE A 557 5.11 0.34 39.33
C ILE A 557 4.53 -0.06 37.97
N ARG A 558 3.30 -0.49 37.95
CA ARG A 558 2.59 -0.91 36.75
C ARG A 558 2.52 0.19 35.69
N ARG A 559 2.19 1.43 36.10
CA ARG A 559 2.14 2.59 35.18
C ARG A 559 3.50 2.99 34.68
N VAL A 560 4.53 3.01 35.55
CA VAL A 560 5.92 3.27 35.15
C VAL A 560 6.38 2.21 34.15
N THR A 561 6.12 0.94 34.42
CA THR A 561 6.41 -0.15 33.49
C THR A 561 5.71 0.07 32.13
N ALA A 562 4.43 0.44 32.14
CA ALA A 562 3.70 0.73 30.91
C ALA A 562 4.34 1.87 30.08
N VAL A 563 4.77 2.94 30.73
CA VAL A 563 5.45 4.07 30.06
C VAL A 563 6.79 3.63 29.48
N LEU A 564 7.62 2.90 30.28
CA LEU A 564 8.91 2.39 29.80
C LEU A 564 8.75 1.43 28.61
N LEU A 565 7.79 0.53 28.68
CA LEU A 565 7.51 -0.40 27.56
C LEU A 565 7.00 0.33 26.32
N THR A 566 6.15 1.36 26.49
CA THR A 566 5.71 2.21 25.37
C THR A 566 6.90 2.90 24.73
N PHE A 567 7.81 3.46 25.54
CA PHE A 567 9.05 4.08 25.03
C PHE A 567 9.89 3.06 24.23
N VAL A 568 10.13 1.87 24.80
CA VAL A 568 10.92 0.82 24.10
C VAL A 568 10.27 0.41 22.77
N LEU A 569 8.93 0.33 22.71
CA LEU A 569 8.19 -0.04 21.50
C LEU A 569 8.13 1.07 20.44
N THR A 570 8.41 2.33 20.79
CA THR A 570 8.25 3.45 19.86
C THR A 570 9.55 4.22 19.58
N ALA A 571 10.57 4.03 20.38
CA ALA A 571 11.81 4.83 20.33
C ALA A 571 12.47 4.79 18.94
N THR A 572 12.57 3.62 18.33
CA THR A 572 13.15 3.49 17.00
C THR A 572 12.33 4.23 15.95
N GLY A 573 11.02 4.06 15.91
CA GLY A 573 10.17 4.74 14.92
C GLY A 573 10.14 6.27 15.10
N VAL A 574 10.19 6.78 16.35
CA VAL A 574 10.32 8.22 16.60
C VAL A 574 11.67 8.74 16.10
N PHE A 575 12.75 7.99 16.33
CA PHE A 575 14.07 8.39 15.88
C PHE A 575 14.22 8.33 14.36
N GLU A 576 13.65 7.33 13.72
CA GLU A 576 13.62 7.23 12.26
C GLU A 576 12.81 8.37 11.61
N TYR A 577 11.78 8.89 12.27
CA TYR A 577 11.10 10.10 11.81
C TYR A 577 12.05 11.32 11.80
N VAL A 578 12.93 11.46 12.81
CA VAL A 578 13.97 12.51 12.81
C VAL A 578 14.91 12.32 11.62
N ILE A 579 15.32 11.09 11.32
CA ILE A 579 16.19 10.76 10.18
C ILE A 579 15.51 11.14 8.84
N VAL A 580 14.24 10.79 8.67
CA VAL A 580 13.45 11.16 7.48
C VAL A 580 13.39 12.69 7.32
N ARG A 581 13.20 13.42 8.42
CA ARG A 581 13.21 14.89 8.40
C ARG A 581 14.56 15.43 7.92
N ASN A 582 15.65 14.98 8.51
CA ASN A 582 16.98 15.46 8.17
C ASN A 582 17.40 15.09 6.73
N GLN A 583 17.04 13.91 6.23
CA GLN A 583 17.32 13.53 4.83
C GLN A 583 16.57 14.43 3.84
N ASN A 584 15.36 14.84 4.16
CA ASN A 584 14.52 15.64 3.27
C ASN A 584 14.70 17.16 3.45
N GLU A 585 15.68 17.61 4.24
CA GLU A 585 16.21 18.98 4.13
C GLU A 585 16.81 19.22 2.74
N GLY A 586 17.52 18.23 2.18
CA GLY A 586 17.92 18.20 0.79
C GLY A 586 16.81 17.64 -0.13
N ALA A 587 16.78 18.12 -1.36
CA ALA A 587 15.81 17.70 -2.35
C ALA A 587 16.33 17.87 -3.77
N TYR A 588 15.78 17.06 -4.69
CA TYR A 588 15.87 17.35 -6.12
C TYR A 588 14.78 18.34 -6.50
N GLU A 589 15.14 19.31 -7.35
CA GLU A 589 14.26 20.40 -7.76
C GLU A 589 14.13 20.43 -9.27
N TYR A 590 12.89 20.57 -9.76
CA TYR A 590 12.55 20.60 -11.18
C TYR A 590 11.54 21.72 -11.44
N SER A 591 11.78 22.54 -12.46
CA SER A 591 10.79 23.54 -12.88
C SER A 591 9.64 22.87 -13.64
N VAL A 592 8.40 23.15 -13.27
CA VAL A 592 7.23 22.72 -14.05
C VAL A 592 7.09 23.47 -15.37
N ASN A 593 7.74 24.63 -15.49
CA ASN A 593 7.75 25.48 -16.67
C ASN A 593 9.11 25.40 -17.39
N ASP A 594 9.84 24.29 -17.22
CA ASP A 594 11.07 24.06 -17.97
C ASP A 594 10.73 24.04 -19.48
N PRO A 595 11.48 24.76 -20.34
CA PRO A 595 11.18 24.80 -21.77
C PRO A 595 11.14 23.41 -22.43
N ILE A 596 11.95 22.45 -21.95
CA ILE A 596 11.93 21.07 -22.43
C ILE A 596 10.62 20.39 -22.02
N THR A 597 10.20 20.57 -20.76
CA THR A 597 8.93 20.01 -20.24
C THR A 597 7.73 20.52 -21.05
N VAL A 598 7.70 21.84 -21.30
CA VAL A 598 6.61 22.48 -22.07
C VAL A 598 6.60 21.99 -23.51
N TRP A 599 7.77 21.90 -24.15
CA TRP A 599 7.85 21.43 -25.53
C TRP A 599 7.38 19.98 -25.67
N VAL A 600 7.80 19.09 -24.74
CA VAL A 600 7.38 17.68 -24.77
C VAL A 600 5.87 17.56 -24.57
N ASP A 601 5.28 18.27 -23.59
CA ASP A 601 3.83 18.28 -23.35
C ASP A 601 3.02 18.76 -24.58
N GLU A 602 3.53 19.76 -25.31
CA GLU A 602 2.83 20.36 -26.46
C GLU A 602 3.04 19.60 -27.78
N ASN A 603 4.10 18.80 -27.91
CA ASN A 603 4.51 18.23 -29.20
C ASN A 603 4.65 16.71 -29.20
N THR A 604 4.43 16.01 -28.08
CA THR A 604 4.48 14.54 -28.01
C THR A 604 3.30 13.97 -27.26
N ASP A 605 2.95 12.72 -27.56
CA ASP A 605 1.98 11.95 -26.79
C ASP A 605 2.54 10.55 -26.42
N SER A 606 1.71 9.66 -25.90
CA SER A 606 2.17 8.32 -25.48
C SER A 606 2.51 7.38 -26.62
N ASP A 607 2.10 7.69 -27.84
CA ASP A 607 2.44 6.89 -29.01
C ASP A 607 3.85 7.27 -29.55
N ASP A 608 4.41 8.41 -29.09
CA ASP A 608 5.73 8.91 -29.47
C ASP A 608 6.84 8.37 -28.56
N VAL A 609 7.78 7.65 -29.12
CA VAL A 609 8.92 7.05 -28.41
C VAL A 609 10.15 7.93 -28.53
N ILE A 610 10.68 8.37 -27.39
CA ILE A 610 11.82 9.27 -27.30
C ILE A 610 13.11 8.49 -26.98
N LEU A 611 14.07 8.44 -27.90
CA LEU A 611 15.42 7.98 -27.61
C LEU A 611 16.16 9.05 -26.78
N SER A 612 16.61 8.69 -25.60
CA SER A 612 17.33 9.58 -24.69
C SER A 612 18.48 8.86 -23.98
N PRO A 613 19.41 9.57 -23.36
CA PRO A 613 20.24 9.02 -22.30
C PRO A 613 19.41 8.42 -21.18
N SER A 614 20.06 7.67 -20.27
CA SER A 614 19.38 7.05 -19.14
C SER A 614 18.89 8.10 -18.13
N TYR A 615 17.64 8.51 -18.27
CA TYR A 615 17.00 9.46 -17.37
C TYR A 615 16.21 8.75 -16.27
N SER A 616 16.47 9.10 -15.02
CA SER A 616 15.63 8.70 -13.90
C SER A 616 14.40 9.61 -13.79
N LEU A 617 14.66 10.90 -13.56
CA LEU A 617 13.68 11.97 -13.59
C LEU A 617 14.31 13.16 -14.34
N HIS A 618 13.69 13.57 -15.41
CA HIS A 618 14.19 14.63 -16.31
C HIS A 618 13.02 15.49 -16.80
N ALA A 619 13.31 16.64 -17.37
CA ALA A 619 12.30 17.54 -17.95
C ALA A 619 11.44 16.84 -19.02
N THR A 620 12.02 15.94 -19.84
CA THR A 620 11.26 15.11 -20.79
C THR A 620 10.22 14.23 -20.12
N VAL A 621 10.59 13.53 -19.03
CA VAL A 621 9.67 12.70 -18.25
C VAL A 621 8.59 13.54 -17.57
N MET A 622 8.97 14.74 -17.10
CA MET A 622 8.03 15.68 -16.49
C MET A 622 7.05 16.29 -17.50
N GLY A 623 7.37 16.28 -18.79
CA GLY A 623 6.48 16.63 -19.90
C GLY A 623 5.55 15.50 -20.37
N GLY A 624 5.63 14.32 -19.75
CA GLY A 624 4.83 13.16 -20.16
C GLY A 624 5.49 12.27 -21.22
N GLY A 625 6.73 12.58 -21.62
CA GLY A 625 7.45 11.87 -22.67
C GLY A 625 7.72 10.39 -22.33
N MET A 626 7.55 9.54 -23.32
CA MET A 626 7.73 8.09 -23.22
C MET A 626 9.14 7.72 -23.72
N LEU A 627 9.99 7.25 -22.80
CA LEU A 627 11.39 6.99 -23.14
C LEU A 627 11.58 5.57 -23.70
N TYR A 628 12.28 5.46 -24.83
CA TYR A 628 12.69 4.17 -25.39
C TYR A 628 13.42 3.32 -24.35
N PHE A 629 14.38 3.91 -23.64
CA PHE A 629 15.11 3.30 -22.53
C PHE A 629 15.51 4.38 -21.53
N GLY A 630 14.73 4.54 -20.48
CA GLY A 630 15.01 5.48 -19.41
C GLY A 630 16.07 4.95 -18.45
N HIS A 631 15.68 4.68 -17.20
CA HIS A 631 16.62 4.20 -16.18
C HIS A 631 16.58 2.67 -16.06
N SER A 632 17.74 2.01 -16.29
CA SER A 632 17.85 0.54 -16.31
C SER A 632 17.31 -0.14 -15.04
N TYR A 633 17.61 0.40 -13.85
CA TYR A 633 17.14 -0.11 -12.58
C TYR A 633 15.60 -0.16 -12.48
N TYR A 634 14.90 0.87 -12.96
CA TYR A 634 13.43 0.91 -12.90
C TYR A 634 12.82 -0.08 -13.87
N ALA A 635 13.33 -0.13 -15.11
CA ALA A 635 12.86 -1.07 -16.11
C ALA A 635 13.13 -2.53 -15.67
N GLN A 636 14.35 -2.82 -15.18
CA GLN A 636 14.71 -4.15 -14.70
C GLN A 636 13.87 -4.58 -13.48
N SER A 637 13.63 -3.67 -12.52
CA SER A 637 12.78 -3.96 -11.35
C SER A 637 11.31 -4.20 -11.71
N ALA A 638 10.86 -3.64 -12.84
CA ALA A 638 9.54 -3.91 -13.42
C ALA A 638 9.51 -5.18 -14.28
N GLY A 639 10.65 -5.86 -14.51
CA GLY A 639 10.71 -7.15 -15.21
C GLY A 639 10.93 -7.05 -16.73
N TYR A 640 11.48 -5.93 -17.21
CA TYR A 640 11.84 -5.77 -18.62
C TYR A 640 13.26 -6.29 -18.91
N ASP A 641 13.48 -6.75 -20.14
CA ASP A 641 14.82 -7.10 -20.63
C ASP A 641 15.58 -5.82 -21.01
N THR A 642 16.44 -5.36 -20.13
CA THR A 642 17.19 -4.11 -20.30
C THR A 642 18.43 -4.26 -21.17
N ASP A 643 19.06 -5.43 -21.21
CA ASP A 643 20.36 -5.62 -21.88
C ASP A 643 20.29 -5.43 -23.38
N ALA A 644 19.21 -5.92 -24.00
CA ALA A 644 18.99 -5.78 -25.44
C ALA A 644 18.77 -4.30 -25.83
N ARG A 645 17.91 -3.58 -25.08
CA ARG A 645 17.62 -2.16 -25.37
C ARG A 645 18.80 -1.24 -25.10
N GLU A 646 19.52 -1.43 -24.01
CA GLU A 646 20.73 -0.65 -23.71
C GLU A 646 21.74 -0.75 -24.85
N LYS A 647 21.96 -1.96 -25.37
CA LYS A 647 22.83 -2.20 -26.52
C LYS A 647 22.36 -1.44 -27.76
N THR A 648 21.09 -1.43 -28.01
CA THR A 648 20.50 -0.74 -29.18
C THR A 648 20.59 0.78 -29.03
N VAL A 649 20.42 1.35 -27.83
CA VAL A 649 20.67 2.77 -27.55
C VAL A 649 22.08 3.17 -27.95
N TYR A 650 23.10 2.39 -27.52
CA TYR A 650 24.50 2.65 -27.94
C TYR A 650 24.69 2.53 -29.46
N GLN A 651 24.00 1.60 -30.11
CA GLN A 651 24.11 1.44 -31.57
C GLN A 651 23.50 2.62 -32.34
N MET A 652 22.38 3.18 -31.88
CA MET A 652 21.72 4.33 -32.46
C MET A 652 22.60 5.60 -32.30
N TYR A 653 23.02 5.91 -31.07
CA TYR A 653 23.88 7.10 -30.84
C TYR A 653 25.22 7.04 -31.54
N ARG A 654 25.80 5.86 -31.77
CA ARG A 654 27.11 5.66 -32.42
C ARG A 654 26.99 5.19 -33.86
N ALA A 655 25.84 5.35 -34.49
CA ALA A 655 25.66 4.94 -35.88
C ALA A 655 26.71 5.56 -36.79
N SER A 656 27.26 4.75 -37.70
CA SER A 656 28.38 5.17 -38.56
C SER A 656 27.95 5.98 -39.79
N SER A 657 26.67 5.88 -40.17
CA SER A 657 26.09 6.62 -41.29
C SER A 657 24.61 6.90 -41.08
N PRO A 658 24.05 7.90 -41.81
CA PRO A 658 22.62 8.20 -41.83
C PRO A 658 21.74 6.99 -42.10
N GLU A 659 22.09 6.17 -43.09
CA GLU A 659 21.30 5.00 -43.49
C GLU A 659 21.26 3.96 -42.39
N ARG A 660 22.38 3.79 -41.64
CA ARG A 660 22.43 2.84 -40.51
C ARG A 660 21.60 3.34 -39.34
N LEU A 661 21.66 4.66 -39.08
CA LEU A 661 20.84 5.28 -38.02
C LEU A 661 19.35 5.14 -38.34
N ASP A 662 18.94 5.54 -39.55
CA ASP A 662 17.54 5.48 -39.98
C ASP A 662 16.98 4.06 -39.96
N ALA A 663 17.78 3.07 -40.34
CA ALA A 663 17.35 1.64 -40.24
C ALA A 663 17.12 1.20 -38.79
N LEU A 664 17.99 1.58 -37.86
CA LEU A 664 17.83 1.23 -36.41
C LEU A 664 16.64 1.97 -35.80
N VAL A 665 16.46 3.23 -36.07
CA VAL A 665 15.38 4.07 -35.59
C VAL A 665 14.03 3.49 -36.03
N LYS A 666 13.87 3.13 -37.32
CA LYS A 666 12.67 2.49 -37.86
C LYS A 666 12.42 1.10 -37.28
N GLU A 667 13.47 0.31 -37.10
CA GLU A 667 13.36 -1.02 -36.49
C GLU A 667 12.87 -0.93 -35.03
N CYS A 668 13.29 0.12 -34.29
CA CYS A 668 12.95 0.32 -32.89
C CYS A 668 11.70 1.18 -32.65
N GLY A 669 11.11 1.77 -33.68
CA GLY A 669 9.94 2.64 -33.55
C GLY A 669 10.25 3.89 -32.70
N VAL A 670 11.37 4.54 -32.96
CA VAL A 670 11.76 5.78 -32.26
C VAL A 670 11.30 6.98 -33.07
N ASP A 671 10.57 7.92 -32.46
CA ASP A 671 10.00 9.09 -33.11
C ASP A 671 10.83 10.34 -32.89
N PHE A 672 11.48 10.45 -31.73
CA PHE A 672 12.36 11.58 -31.41
C PHE A 672 13.70 11.10 -30.83
N ILE A 673 14.78 11.85 -31.18
CA ILE A 673 16.11 11.60 -30.65
C ILE A 673 16.56 12.82 -29.85
N VAL A 674 16.91 12.63 -28.59
CA VAL A 674 17.47 13.65 -27.71
C VAL A 674 18.99 13.60 -27.74
N VAL A 675 19.64 14.74 -27.99
CA VAL A 675 21.09 14.89 -27.81
C VAL A 675 21.37 16.01 -26.81
N ASP A 676 21.89 15.60 -25.66
CA ASP A 676 22.31 16.49 -24.58
C ASP A 676 23.78 16.27 -24.22
N LYS A 677 24.25 16.86 -23.14
CA LYS A 677 25.62 16.67 -22.64
C LYS A 677 25.91 15.18 -22.35
N THR A 678 24.97 14.45 -21.73
CA THR A 678 25.15 13.03 -21.40
C THR A 678 25.26 12.17 -22.66
N ALA A 679 24.45 12.46 -23.68
CA ALA A 679 24.54 11.78 -24.97
C ALA A 679 25.90 11.97 -25.62
N ARG A 680 26.45 13.20 -25.57
CA ARG A 680 27.78 13.52 -26.17
C ARG A 680 28.93 12.88 -25.38
N GLU A 681 28.96 13.02 -24.06
CA GLU A 681 30.11 12.65 -23.22
C GLU A 681 30.09 11.16 -22.80
N GLU A 682 28.95 10.59 -22.47
CA GLU A 682 28.86 9.22 -21.92
C GLU A 682 28.46 8.20 -23.00
N LEU A 683 27.53 8.56 -23.91
CA LEU A 683 27.11 7.68 -24.98
C LEU A 683 27.95 7.86 -26.25
N TYR A 684 28.80 8.89 -26.31
CA TYR A 684 29.61 9.24 -27.47
C TYR A 684 28.80 9.39 -28.76
N ALA A 685 27.68 10.13 -28.62
CA ALA A 685 26.76 10.38 -29.73
C ALA A 685 27.47 11.03 -30.91
N ARG A 686 27.28 10.47 -32.10
CA ARG A 686 27.72 11.07 -33.36
C ARG A 686 26.69 12.06 -33.85
N GLU A 687 26.67 13.24 -33.20
CA GLU A 687 25.69 14.29 -33.47
C GLU A 687 25.71 14.71 -34.94
N GLU A 688 26.87 14.71 -35.58
CA GLU A 688 27.02 15.01 -37.03
C GLU A 688 26.23 14.02 -37.92
N VAL A 689 26.11 12.76 -37.51
CA VAL A 689 25.33 11.77 -38.25
C VAL A 689 23.84 12.02 -38.03
N ILE A 690 23.43 12.34 -36.78
CA ILE A 690 22.03 12.60 -36.42
C ILE A 690 21.55 13.86 -37.15
N GLU A 691 22.34 14.96 -37.11
CA GLU A 691 22.05 16.22 -37.83
C GLU A 691 22.01 16.05 -39.36
N ALA A 692 22.81 15.14 -39.90
CA ALA A 692 22.78 14.86 -41.35
C ALA A 692 21.54 14.02 -41.72
N THR A 693 20.93 13.31 -40.80
CA THR A 693 19.79 12.41 -41.03
C THR A 693 18.47 13.11 -40.81
N TYR A 694 18.30 13.81 -39.68
CA TYR A 694 17.02 14.33 -39.19
C TYR A 694 17.05 15.84 -38.96
N GLU A 695 15.87 16.48 -38.98
CA GLU A 695 15.72 17.88 -38.63
C GLU A 695 15.64 18.07 -37.10
N ASP A 696 16.35 19.08 -36.59
CA ASP A 696 16.19 19.57 -35.25
C ASP A 696 14.87 20.35 -35.11
N VAL A 697 14.01 19.91 -34.22
CA VAL A 697 12.68 20.53 -33.98
C VAL A 697 12.64 21.36 -32.71
N PHE A 698 13.62 21.17 -31.82
CA PHE A 698 13.75 21.95 -30.60
C PHE A 698 15.22 22.00 -30.15
N THR A 699 15.65 23.19 -29.78
CA THR A 699 16.98 23.40 -29.18
C THR A 699 16.89 24.35 -28.01
N TYR A 700 17.49 23.99 -26.90
CA TYR A 700 17.55 24.79 -25.68
C TYR A 700 18.95 24.76 -25.06
N GLY A 701 19.38 25.88 -24.46
CA GLY A 701 20.73 26.01 -23.90
C GLY A 701 21.81 26.25 -24.96
N GLU A 702 23.04 26.44 -24.50
CA GLU A 702 24.19 26.74 -25.36
C GLU A 702 25.43 25.93 -24.95
N GLY A 703 26.37 25.76 -25.89
CA GLY A 703 27.64 25.08 -25.65
C GLY A 703 27.48 23.62 -25.23
N GLU A 704 28.17 23.23 -24.17
CA GLU A 704 28.11 21.85 -23.66
C GLU A 704 26.74 21.46 -23.07
N TYR A 705 25.95 22.44 -22.61
CA TYR A 705 24.61 22.26 -22.06
C TYR A 705 23.50 22.35 -23.11
N ARG A 706 23.84 22.42 -24.38
CA ARG A 706 22.86 22.40 -25.47
C ARG A 706 22.09 21.11 -25.46
N PHE A 707 20.77 21.21 -25.40
CA PHE A 707 19.80 20.13 -25.50
C PHE A 707 19.07 20.26 -26.83
N THR A 708 19.07 19.22 -27.65
CA THR A 708 18.44 19.22 -28.96
C THR A 708 17.55 17.99 -29.11
N ILE A 709 16.37 18.18 -29.70
CA ILE A 709 15.46 17.12 -30.12
C ILE A 709 15.39 17.08 -31.62
N TYR A 710 15.60 15.91 -32.19
CA TYR A 710 15.49 15.63 -33.62
C TYR A 710 14.22 14.80 -33.86
N ASP A 711 13.46 15.16 -34.92
CA ASP A 711 12.25 14.47 -35.33
C ASP A 711 12.62 13.45 -36.43
N THR A 712 12.35 12.17 -36.17
CA THR A 712 12.78 11.08 -37.09
C THR A 712 11.90 10.95 -38.32
N GLU A 713 10.73 11.56 -38.35
CA GLU A 713 9.88 11.65 -39.52
C GLU A 713 10.36 12.73 -40.50
N LYS A 714 11.08 13.74 -40.00
CA LYS A 714 11.62 14.85 -40.80
C LYS A 714 13.04 14.57 -41.27
N LEU A 715 13.13 13.77 -42.31
CA LEU A 715 14.42 13.47 -42.95
C LEU A 715 15.03 14.70 -43.65
N ARG A 716 16.25 15.03 -43.31
CA ARG A 716 17.06 15.97 -44.08
C ARG A 716 17.56 15.27 -45.37
N VAL A 717 16.64 14.94 -46.27
CA VAL A 717 16.98 14.31 -47.53
C VAL A 717 17.56 15.35 -48.46
N LYS A 718 18.74 15.07 -48.93
CA LYS A 718 19.21 15.57 -50.23
C LYS A 718 19.07 14.47 -51.29
#